data_42be4f34be575379d92a92af523cf37d
#
_entry.id   42be4f34be575379d92a92af523cf37d
#
_cell.length_a   1.000
_cell.length_b   1.000
_cell.length_c   1.000
_cell.angle_alpha   90.00
_cell.angle_beta   90.00
_cell.angle_gamma   90.00
#
_symmetry.space_group_name_H-M   'P 1'
#
loop_
_entity.id
_entity.type
_entity.pdbx_description
1 polymer ?
#
loop_
_entity_poly.entity_id
_entity_poly.type
_entity_poly.pdbx_seq_one_letter_code
_entity_poly.pdbx_strand_id
1 'polypeptide(L)'
;MKKHFFCMALASLCICGAAAYETPTMGWSSWNTYGVQISEDLIKAQTDAMVEKGLKDAGYIYMNIDDGFFGGRDSEGHLLIHPTRFPNGMQTVVDYIHSKGLKAGIYSDAGENTCASYFGGDLIGKGVGLYGHDQEDIDLYFKELGFDFIKVDFCGGEPGYNEDNLELSEQERYTAIHQAIVNTGRTDVRMNVCRWAFPGTWVHDVATSWRVTGDIYLGWNSVKGIIGENLYLSAYATEGKFNDMDMLEVGRGLSTEEDKTHFGMWCIMSSPLLIGCDMTTISQTALDLLTNGELIALNQDPLALQAYVVKRESGAYVLVKDVETLHGTKRAVAFYNPTDNQVSLSVDFLELELGGKVLVRDLFQKEDVGEFEGDMTVELPAHGTRIYKLQAEKRYERVKYEAETAWLDAYQELTNNQAAETGIYEEADFCSGGAKAGWLGRSEKNDLQWRNVYSEEGGEYELTLTYICGEERKLYLSVNGGEGEELSLNSGGWDKPARRTVKVTLQKGDNLVRLHNAAEWMPDIDCMELAKANSLDVYRQQLESAVGKAHAALQKDLPDNVRKAVEDALAAAEQVEETREGYEQATGALLAAVESALQVQAAYGRFTALLEHCRENMKKSEAGEALEAFTAQVEQVARQAGEAATEKEVDAAMASLSEAAAGFFTSDEAWPKEGERWELTLLMDNPSFNPDESGWSDMPTRGSGVAEFYNRNFNMSQTLTGLKNGKYTIQVNALYRTGENDGGEAYKSGTEAIQATLFANQESQPIVSLYAFPYEEENPDFGDLDLKNGYINSMYAASVCFAQGWYVNTLDVNVDDGRLRIGLLNNGQKFDCWCCFDDFRLYYEAPEKGDDVAEVLAQESRADVYTIDGVRLKADVPEGEALDGLRKGTYIVNGKKIVKD
;
A
#
# COMPACT_ATOMS: atom_id res chain seq x y z
N MET A 1 -17.13 75.89 -24.00
CA MET A 1 -17.63 74.53 -24.07
C MET A 1 -16.69 73.69 -24.95
N LYS A 2 -15.71 73.05 -24.34
CA LYS A 2 -14.83 72.08 -25.04
C LYS A 2 -15.00 70.72 -24.34
N LYS A 3 -15.58 69.77 -25.06
CA LYS A 3 -15.70 68.37 -24.65
C LYS A 3 -14.37 67.69 -24.92
N HIS A 4 -13.73 67.19 -23.87
CA HIS A 4 -12.59 66.27 -23.99
C HIS A 4 -13.13 64.83 -24.13
N PHE A 5 -12.85 64.19 -25.24
CA PHE A 5 -13.01 62.76 -25.46
C PHE A 5 -11.78 62.05 -24.87
N PHE A 6 -11.98 61.20 -23.84
CA PHE A 6 -10.95 60.30 -23.34
C PHE A 6 -11.10 58.98 -24.12
N CYS A 7 -10.16 58.72 -25.01
CA CYS A 7 -10.00 57.37 -25.59
C CYS A 7 -9.33 56.46 -24.59
N MET A 8 -10.08 55.56 -23.98
CA MET A 8 -9.49 54.38 -23.30
C MET A 8 -9.04 53.39 -24.36
N ALA A 9 -7.73 53.23 -24.52
CA ALA A 9 -7.13 52.09 -25.22
C ALA A 9 -7.23 50.87 -24.31
N LEU A 10 -8.14 49.92 -24.64
CA LEU A 10 -8.08 48.60 -24.09
C LEU A 10 -6.82 47.89 -24.66
N ALA A 11 -5.79 47.77 -23.80
CA ALA A 11 -4.71 46.85 -24.05
C ALA A 11 -5.28 45.44 -23.78
N SER A 12 -5.59 44.69 -24.85
CA SER A 12 -5.77 43.27 -24.78
C SER A 12 -4.43 42.63 -24.38
N LEU A 13 -4.30 42.26 -23.10
CA LEU A 13 -3.32 41.28 -22.70
C LEU A 13 -3.75 39.95 -23.36
N CYS A 14 -3.07 39.56 -24.42
CA CYS A 14 -3.01 38.16 -24.82
C CYS A 14 -2.27 37.42 -23.69
N ILE A 15 -3.03 36.86 -22.76
CA ILE A 15 -2.55 35.76 -21.94
C ILE A 15 -2.48 34.55 -22.92
N CYS A 16 -1.29 34.25 -23.42
CA CYS A 16 -1.01 32.94 -23.98
C CYS A 16 -1.14 31.96 -22.80
N GLY A 17 -2.36 31.52 -22.49
CA GLY A 17 -2.58 30.32 -21.73
C GLY A 17 -2.04 29.17 -22.56
N ALA A 18 -1.11 28.38 -22.06
CA ALA A 18 -0.83 27.07 -22.61
C ALA A 18 -2.18 26.38 -22.78
N ALA A 19 -2.45 25.82 -23.97
CA ALA A 19 -3.65 25.04 -24.18
C ALA A 19 -3.61 23.88 -23.19
N ALA A 20 -4.66 23.76 -22.36
CA ALA A 20 -4.77 22.63 -21.44
C ALA A 20 -4.85 21.35 -22.28
N TYR A 21 -4.04 20.37 -21.93
CA TYR A 21 -4.12 19.05 -22.56
C TYR A 21 -5.46 18.38 -22.27
N GLU A 22 -5.86 17.45 -23.12
CA GLU A 22 -6.98 16.56 -22.79
C GLU A 22 -6.63 15.72 -21.56
N THR A 23 -7.64 15.45 -20.72
CA THR A 23 -7.49 14.63 -19.53
C THR A 23 -7.91 13.16 -19.78
N PRO A 24 -7.55 12.19 -18.93
CA PRO A 24 -7.94 10.80 -19.10
C PRO A 24 -9.45 10.61 -19.28
N THR A 25 -9.84 9.59 -20.03
CA THR A 25 -11.26 9.25 -20.21
C THR A 25 -11.86 8.75 -18.91
N MET A 26 -13.02 9.29 -18.51
CA MET A 26 -13.79 8.81 -17.37
C MET A 26 -15.16 8.32 -17.83
N GLY A 27 -15.52 7.09 -17.45
CA GLY A 27 -16.77 6.50 -17.88
C GLY A 27 -17.03 5.11 -17.27
N TRP A 28 -17.86 4.37 -17.96
CA TRP A 28 -18.20 2.98 -17.66
C TRP A 28 -18.04 2.14 -18.92
N SER A 29 -17.69 0.88 -18.80
CA SER A 29 -17.67 -0.07 -19.93
C SER A 29 -18.36 -1.37 -19.55
N SER A 30 -19.03 -1.99 -20.50
CA SER A 30 -19.91 -3.13 -20.26
C SER A 30 -19.18 -4.47 -20.06
N TRP A 31 -17.89 -4.59 -20.45
CA TRP A 31 -17.23 -5.89 -20.60
C TRP A 31 -17.09 -6.68 -19.32
N ASN A 32 -16.45 -6.11 -18.29
CA ASN A 32 -16.01 -6.89 -17.12
C ASN A 32 -17.16 -7.52 -16.32
N THR A 33 -18.32 -6.90 -16.28
CA THR A 33 -19.49 -7.46 -15.58
C THR A 33 -20.38 -8.28 -16.53
N TYR A 34 -20.55 -7.88 -17.78
CA TYR A 34 -21.58 -8.46 -18.63
C TYR A 34 -21.03 -9.26 -19.81
N GLY A 35 -19.75 -9.10 -20.18
CA GLY A 35 -19.20 -9.72 -21.37
C GLY A 35 -20.08 -9.39 -22.59
N VAL A 36 -20.40 -10.41 -23.38
CA VAL A 36 -21.32 -10.28 -24.54
C VAL A 36 -22.81 -10.24 -24.17
N GLN A 37 -23.16 -10.36 -22.87
CA GLN A 37 -24.56 -10.41 -22.41
C GLN A 37 -25.14 -9.01 -22.19
N ILE A 38 -25.05 -8.17 -23.22
CA ILE A 38 -25.53 -6.80 -23.23
C ILE A 38 -26.86 -6.65 -23.99
N SER A 39 -27.61 -5.63 -23.69
CA SER A 39 -28.86 -5.27 -24.35
C SER A 39 -29.14 -3.78 -24.27
N GLU A 40 -30.04 -3.30 -25.12
CA GLU A 40 -30.53 -1.92 -25.09
C GLU A 40 -31.03 -1.51 -23.71
N ASP A 41 -31.84 -2.37 -23.05
CA ASP A 41 -32.38 -2.09 -21.71
C ASP A 41 -31.28 -2.02 -20.65
N LEU A 42 -30.29 -2.92 -20.72
CA LEU A 42 -29.14 -2.91 -19.82
C LEU A 42 -28.33 -1.62 -19.94
N ILE A 43 -27.99 -1.23 -21.16
CA ILE A 43 -27.20 0.01 -21.39
C ILE A 43 -27.97 1.24 -20.89
N LYS A 44 -29.29 1.28 -21.10
CA LYS A 44 -30.12 2.38 -20.58
C LYS A 44 -30.18 2.39 -19.05
N ALA A 45 -30.30 1.22 -18.40
CA ALA A 45 -30.29 1.11 -16.94
C ALA A 45 -28.95 1.57 -16.33
N GLN A 46 -27.82 1.19 -16.94
CA GLN A 46 -26.49 1.68 -16.52
C GLN A 46 -26.33 3.18 -16.78
N THR A 47 -26.88 3.70 -17.88
CA THR A 47 -26.90 5.13 -18.19
C THR A 47 -27.69 5.93 -17.14
N ASP A 48 -28.85 5.41 -16.72
CA ASP A 48 -29.62 6.03 -15.63
C ASP A 48 -28.86 5.99 -14.30
N ALA A 49 -28.28 4.85 -13.94
CA ALA A 49 -27.47 4.70 -12.73
C ALA A 49 -26.27 5.66 -12.69
N MET A 50 -25.58 5.87 -13.81
CA MET A 50 -24.49 6.85 -13.93
C MET A 50 -24.93 8.25 -13.48
N VAL A 51 -26.15 8.65 -13.84
CA VAL A 51 -26.72 9.96 -13.47
C VAL A 51 -27.27 9.95 -12.04
N GLU A 52 -28.06 8.93 -11.69
CA GLU A 52 -28.79 8.86 -10.42
C GLU A 52 -27.84 8.68 -9.21
N LYS A 53 -26.73 7.97 -9.38
CA LYS A 53 -25.71 7.76 -8.36
C LYS A 53 -24.70 8.94 -8.23
N GLY A 54 -24.83 10.00 -9.04
CA GLY A 54 -23.93 11.17 -9.00
C GLY A 54 -22.58 10.98 -9.69
N LEU A 55 -22.33 9.83 -10.31
CA LEU A 55 -21.09 9.56 -11.03
C LEU A 55 -20.84 10.54 -12.18
N LYS A 56 -21.91 10.91 -12.92
CA LYS A 56 -21.85 11.96 -13.95
C LYS A 56 -21.34 13.28 -13.38
N ASP A 57 -21.84 13.70 -12.22
CA ASP A 57 -21.46 14.95 -11.58
C ASP A 57 -20.00 14.91 -11.07
N ALA A 58 -19.49 13.71 -10.75
CA ALA A 58 -18.09 13.46 -10.43
C ALA A 58 -17.16 13.46 -11.67
N GLY A 59 -17.70 13.44 -12.91
CA GLY A 59 -16.90 13.53 -14.13
C GLY A 59 -16.95 12.30 -15.04
N TYR A 60 -17.63 11.22 -14.67
CA TYR A 60 -17.79 10.03 -15.52
C TYR A 60 -18.83 10.31 -16.60
N ILE A 61 -18.38 10.58 -17.81
CA ILE A 61 -19.25 11.03 -18.89
C ILE A 61 -19.35 10.07 -20.07
N TYR A 62 -18.49 9.05 -20.15
CA TYR A 62 -18.51 8.08 -21.24
C TYR A 62 -19.27 6.81 -20.85
N MET A 63 -20.19 6.38 -21.72
CA MET A 63 -20.89 5.10 -21.64
C MET A 63 -20.42 4.21 -22.80
N ASN A 64 -19.48 3.30 -22.52
CA ASN A 64 -18.84 2.48 -23.54
C ASN A 64 -19.56 1.13 -23.67
N ILE A 65 -20.07 0.87 -24.85
CA ILE A 65 -20.68 -0.39 -25.26
C ILE A 65 -19.56 -1.27 -25.83
N ASP A 66 -19.14 -2.28 -25.09
CA ASP A 66 -18.10 -3.22 -25.50
C ASP A 66 -18.67 -4.31 -26.44
N ASP A 67 -17.93 -5.38 -26.74
CA ASP A 67 -18.33 -6.45 -27.65
C ASP A 67 -19.70 -7.08 -27.28
N GLY A 68 -20.37 -7.66 -28.28
CA GLY A 68 -21.66 -8.33 -28.09
C GLY A 68 -22.86 -7.66 -28.76
N PHE A 69 -22.67 -6.53 -29.46
CA PHE A 69 -23.76 -5.83 -30.16
C PHE A 69 -23.90 -6.19 -31.66
N PHE A 70 -22.97 -6.94 -32.22
CA PHE A 70 -22.90 -7.26 -33.64
C PHE A 70 -24.03 -8.20 -34.10
N GLY A 71 -24.57 -7.94 -35.28
CA GLY A 71 -25.57 -8.76 -35.96
C GLY A 71 -25.06 -9.46 -37.22
N GLY A 72 -23.72 -9.45 -37.42
CA GLY A 72 -23.10 -9.91 -38.65
C GLY A 72 -23.03 -8.81 -39.73
N ARG A 73 -22.85 -9.20 -40.99
CA ARG A 73 -22.91 -8.28 -42.16
C ARG A 73 -23.99 -8.74 -43.13
N ASP A 74 -24.56 -7.81 -43.87
CA ASP A 74 -25.50 -8.12 -44.95
C ASP A 74 -24.77 -8.60 -46.22
N SER A 75 -25.54 -8.87 -47.28
CA SER A 75 -25.00 -9.33 -48.57
C SER A 75 -24.16 -8.30 -49.33
N GLU A 76 -24.19 -7.05 -48.91
CA GLU A 76 -23.45 -5.92 -49.50
C GLU A 76 -22.21 -5.60 -48.63
N GLY A 77 -22.08 -6.23 -47.46
CA GLY A 77 -20.96 -6.09 -46.55
C GLY A 77 -21.22 -5.09 -45.41
N HIS A 78 -22.37 -4.43 -45.37
CA HIS A 78 -22.67 -3.46 -44.32
C HIS A 78 -22.85 -4.13 -42.97
N LEU A 79 -22.32 -3.53 -41.93
CA LEU A 79 -22.40 -4.02 -40.55
C LEU A 79 -23.84 -3.95 -40.02
N LEU A 80 -24.30 -5.05 -39.42
CA LEU A 80 -25.63 -5.15 -38.82
C LEU A 80 -25.55 -5.13 -37.31
N ILE A 81 -26.53 -4.50 -36.69
CA ILE A 81 -26.69 -4.49 -35.20
C ILE A 81 -27.55 -5.69 -34.80
N HIS A 82 -27.22 -6.32 -33.66
CA HIS A 82 -27.92 -7.51 -33.16
C HIS A 82 -29.41 -7.25 -32.92
N PRO A 83 -30.31 -7.89 -33.63
CA PRO A 83 -31.74 -7.48 -33.67
C PRO A 83 -32.49 -7.83 -32.38
N THR A 84 -32.03 -8.79 -31.61
CA THR A 84 -32.69 -9.17 -30.33
C THR A 84 -32.15 -8.38 -29.17
N ARG A 85 -30.85 -8.09 -29.14
CA ARG A 85 -30.21 -7.32 -28.07
C ARG A 85 -30.53 -5.84 -28.20
N PHE A 86 -30.63 -5.31 -29.41
CA PHE A 86 -30.90 -3.92 -29.74
C PHE A 86 -32.09 -3.81 -30.70
N PRO A 87 -33.30 -4.15 -30.29
CA PRO A 87 -34.46 -4.27 -31.17
C PRO A 87 -34.90 -2.95 -31.79
N ASN A 88 -34.58 -1.81 -31.19
CA ASN A 88 -34.88 -0.47 -31.69
C ASN A 88 -33.69 0.18 -32.40
N GLY A 89 -32.61 -0.58 -32.64
CA GLY A 89 -31.39 -0.13 -33.28
C GLY A 89 -30.45 0.70 -32.38
N MET A 90 -29.18 0.75 -32.76
CA MET A 90 -28.12 1.41 -31.97
C MET A 90 -28.33 2.93 -31.85
N GLN A 91 -28.88 3.58 -32.84
CA GLN A 91 -29.20 5.02 -32.81
C GLN A 91 -30.06 5.39 -31.60
N THR A 92 -31.05 4.56 -31.24
CA THR A 92 -31.91 4.80 -30.07
C THR A 92 -31.11 4.79 -28.78
N VAL A 93 -30.08 3.96 -28.66
CA VAL A 93 -29.21 3.88 -27.46
C VAL A 93 -28.30 5.10 -27.42
N VAL A 94 -27.66 5.46 -28.51
CA VAL A 94 -26.79 6.67 -28.59
C VAL A 94 -27.59 7.92 -28.25
N ASP A 95 -28.76 8.10 -28.87
CA ASP A 95 -29.65 9.25 -28.56
C ASP A 95 -30.06 9.29 -27.09
N TYR A 96 -30.30 8.12 -26.48
CA TYR A 96 -30.62 8.03 -25.05
C TYR A 96 -29.46 8.48 -24.19
N ILE A 97 -28.24 7.98 -24.43
CA ILE A 97 -27.02 8.37 -23.72
C ILE A 97 -26.80 9.88 -23.82
N HIS A 98 -26.87 10.42 -25.05
CA HIS A 98 -26.72 11.86 -25.32
C HIS A 98 -27.83 12.69 -24.65
N SER A 99 -29.07 12.18 -24.60
CA SER A 99 -30.19 12.88 -23.92
C SER A 99 -29.94 13.09 -22.41
N LYS A 100 -29.12 12.22 -21.79
CA LYS A 100 -28.67 12.35 -20.39
C LYS A 100 -27.46 13.29 -20.24
N GLY A 101 -26.94 13.86 -21.34
CA GLY A 101 -25.74 14.70 -21.39
C GLY A 101 -24.46 13.90 -21.14
N LEU A 102 -24.44 12.65 -21.54
CA LEU A 102 -23.30 11.74 -21.52
C LEU A 102 -22.79 11.54 -22.96
N LYS A 103 -21.63 10.92 -23.11
CA LYS A 103 -21.00 10.56 -24.39
C LYS A 103 -21.10 9.05 -24.61
N ALA A 104 -21.29 8.63 -25.86
CA ALA A 104 -21.41 7.23 -26.23
C ALA A 104 -20.09 6.69 -26.76
N GLY A 105 -19.64 5.54 -26.27
CA GLY A 105 -18.49 4.82 -26.78
C GLY A 105 -18.89 3.48 -27.40
N ILE A 106 -18.08 3.01 -28.36
CA ILE A 106 -18.27 1.77 -29.09
C ILE A 106 -17.00 0.93 -29.07
N TYR A 107 -17.12 -0.33 -29.46
CA TYR A 107 -16.05 -1.31 -29.56
C TYR A 107 -15.91 -1.80 -31.00
N SER A 108 -14.68 -2.16 -31.39
CA SER A 108 -14.41 -2.97 -32.57
C SER A 108 -13.05 -3.66 -32.45
N ASP A 109 -12.66 -4.39 -33.51
CA ASP A 109 -11.38 -5.07 -33.62
C ASP A 109 -10.67 -4.61 -34.91
N ALA A 110 -9.35 -4.45 -34.83
CA ALA A 110 -8.54 -4.03 -35.98
C ALA A 110 -8.38 -5.13 -37.06
N GLY A 111 -8.69 -6.37 -36.69
CA GLY A 111 -8.64 -7.52 -37.56
C GLY A 111 -9.98 -7.85 -38.24
N GLU A 112 -10.14 -9.10 -38.66
CA GLU A 112 -11.32 -9.63 -39.32
C GLU A 112 -12.46 -9.97 -38.36
N ASN A 113 -12.12 -10.51 -37.17
CA ASN A 113 -13.08 -10.99 -36.17
C ASN A 113 -12.91 -10.21 -34.87
N THR A 114 -13.94 -10.16 -34.02
CA THR A 114 -13.82 -9.62 -32.67
C THR A 114 -13.40 -10.68 -31.65
N CYS A 115 -12.93 -10.26 -30.49
CA CYS A 115 -12.47 -11.15 -29.40
C CYS A 115 -13.59 -12.08 -28.91
N ALA A 116 -14.82 -11.62 -28.83
CA ALA A 116 -15.98 -12.42 -28.39
C ALA A 116 -16.24 -13.65 -29.26
N SER A 117 -15.84 -13.64 -30.56
CA SER A 117 -16.00 -14.80 -31.43
C SER A 117 -15.17 -16.01 -31.02
N TYR A 118 -14.11 -15.82 -30.22
CA TYR A 118 -13.24 -16.86 -29.72
C TYR A 118 -13.33 -17.05 -28.19
N PHE A 119 -13.36 -15.97 -27.45
CA PHE A 119 -13.28 -16.00 -25.99
C PHE A 119 -14.63 -15.81 -25.29
N GLY A 120 -15.54 -15.07 -25.89
CA GLY A 120 -16.89 -14.82 -25.37
C GLY A 120 -17.97 -15.81 -25.82
N GLY A 121 -17.64 -16.73 -26.74
CA GLY A 121 -18.57 -17.71 -27.26
C GLY A 121 -19.65 -17.13 -28.20
N ASP A 122 -19.55 -15.88 -28.66
CA ASP A 122 -20.47 -15.25 -29.57
C ASP A 122 -19.96 -15.32 -31.02
N LEU A 123 -20.41 -16.34 -31.73
CA LEU A 123 -20.01 -16.58 -33.12
C LEU A 123 -20.43 -15.47 -34.08
N ILE A 124 -21.33 -14.56 -33.68
CA ILE A 124 -21.73 -13.42 -34.51
C ILE A 124 -20.60 -12.38 -34.63
N GLY A 125 -19.59 -12.44 -33.74
CA GLY A 125 -18.36 -11.64 -33.83
C GLY A 125 -17.44 -11.99 -35.00
N LYS A 126 -17.72 -13.02 -35.78
CA LYS A 126 -16.94 -13.40 -36.95
C LYS A 126 -17.25 -12.52 -38.18
N GLY A 127 -16.19 -12.02 -38.84
CA GLY A 127 -16.27 -11.18 -40.01
C GLY A 127 -16.87 -9.77 -39.77
N VAL A 128 -16.89 -9.30 -38.51
CA VAL A 128 -17.44 -7.99 -38.11
C VAL A 128 -16.39 -6.99 -37.67
N GLY A 129 -15.11 -7.40 -37.62
CA GLY A 129 -13.99 -6.50 -37.38
C GLY A 129 -13.77 -5.50 -38.51
N LEU A 130 -12.92 -4.51 -38.28
CA LEU A 130 -12.72 -3.39 -39.20
C LEU A 130 -11.90 -3.73 -40.45
N TYR A 131 -11.15 -4.83 -40.44
CA TYR A 131 -10.29 -5.19 -41.57
C TYR A 131 -11.07 -5.36 -42.88
N GLY A 132 -10.72 -4.55 -43.89
CA GLY A 132 -11.42 -4.51 -45.18
C GLY A 132 -12.67 -3.62 -45.21
N HIS A 133 -13.11 -3.06 -44.06
CA HIS A 133 -14.30 -2.22 -43.92
C HIS A 133 -14.02 -0.92 -43.14
N ASP A 134 -12.76 -0.54 -42.96
CA ASP A 134 -12.33 0.55 -42.06
C ASP A 134 -13.15 1.82 -42.25
N GLN A 135 -13.23 2.36 -43.47
CA GLN A 135 -13.89 3.66 -43.66
C GLN A 135 -15.43 3.56 -43.56
N GLU A 136 -16.00 2.44 -44.00
CA GLU A 136 -17.46 2.25 -44.00
C GLU A 136 -17.99 2.12 -42.58
N ASP A 137 -17.37 1.26 -41.75
CA ASP A 137 -17.80 1.04 -40.37
C ASP A 137 -17.48 2.26 -39.49
N ILE A 138 -16.37 2.94 -39.73
CA ILE A 138 -16.01 4.18 -39.01
C ILE A 138 -16.99 5.33 -39.37
N ASP A 139 -17.42 5.41 -40.63
CA ASP A 139 -18.46 6.37 -41.04
C ASP A 139 -19.81 6.05 -40.38
N LEU A 140 -20.19 4.78 -40.30
CA LEU A 140 -21.37 4.32 -39.55
C LEU A 140 -21.29 4.75 -38.10
N TYR A 141 -20.19 4.47 -37.41
CA TYR A 141 -20.06 4.77 -35.96
C TYR A 141 -20.08 6.28 -35.69
N PHE A 142 -19.31 7.08 -36.44
CA PHE A 142 -19.06 8.47 -36.06
C PHE A 142 -19.87 9.51 -36.85
N LYS A 143 -20.27 9.21 -38.10
CA LYS A 143 -21.11 10.14 -38.87
C LYS A 143 -22.60 9.82 -38.75
N GLU A 144 -22.96 8.53 -38.82
CA GLU A 144 -24.35 8.14 -38.84
C GLU A 144 -24.91 7.97 -37.42
N LEU A 145 -24.25 7.17 -36.56
CA LEU A 145 -24.72 6.87 -35.22
C LEU A 145 -24.26 7.92 -34.17
N GLY A 146 -23.17 8.65 -34.44
CA GLY A 146 -22.74 9.77 -33.62
C GLY A 146 -22.00 9.38 -32.34
N PHE A 147 -21.28 8.25 -32.30
CA PHE A 147 -20.42 7.89 -31.19
C PHE A 147 -19.27 8.89 -30.96
N ASP A 148 -18.68 8.91 -29.73
CA ASP A 148 -17.66 9.85 -29.28
C ASP A 148 -16.35 9.17 -28.90
N PHE A 149 -16.32 7.83 -28.77
CA PHE A 149 -15.18 7.04 -28.33
C PHE A 149 -15.20 5.69 -29.03
N ILE A 150 -14.01 5.11 -29.27
CA ILE A 150 -13.86 3.74 -29.73
C ILE A 150 -12.72 3.03 -29.00
N LYS A 151 -12.98 1.81 -28.48
CA LYS A 151 -11.96 0.82 -28.10
C LYS A 151 -11.75 -0.10 -29.29
N VAL A 152 -10.49 -0.33 -29.66
CA VAL A 152 -10.16 -1.21 -30.79
C VAL A 152 -9.19 -2.29 -30.32
N ASP A 153 -9.69 -3.54 -30.33
CA ASP A 153 -8.90 -4.74 -30.03
C ASP A 153 -8.12 -5.23 -31.27
N PHE A 154 -7.39 -6.33 -31.13
CA PHE A 154 -6.58 -6.92 -32.21
C PHE A 154 -6.73 -8.45 -32.34
N CYS A 155 -7.73 -9.05 -31.72
CA CYS A 155 -7.92 -10.50 -31.75
C CYS A 155 -7.93 -11.04 -33.18
N GLY A 156 -8.74 -10.45 -34.04
CA GLY A 156 -8.90 -10.87 -35.43
C GLY A 156 -7.73 -10.53 -36.35
N GLY A 157 -6.71 -9.81 -35.84
CA GLY A 157 -5.47 -9.50 -36.56
C GLY A 157 -4.39 -10.55 -36.41
N GLU A 158 -4.53 -11.50 -35.48
CA GLU A 158 -3.54 -12.55 -35.19
C GLU A 158 -3.83 -13.86 -35.93
N PRO A 159 -2.77 -14.60 -36.35
CA PRO A 159 -2.93 -15.94 -36.93
C PRO A 159 -3.71 -16.87 -35.99
N GLY A 160 -4.65 -17.62 -36.58
CA GLY A 160 -5.51 -18.56 -35.83
C GLY A 160 -6.76 -17.94 -35.20
N TYR A 161 -6.90 -16.63 -35.24
CA TYR A 161 -8.08 -15.90 -34.73
C TYR A 161 -8.86 -15.20 -35.84
N ASN A 162 -8.56 -15.54 -37.11
CA ASN A 162 -9.30 -15.13 -38.30
C ASN A 162 -9.38 -16.31 -39.28
N GLU A 163 -10.35 -16.24 -40.26
CA GLU A 163 -10.62 -17.35 -41.16
C GLU A 163 -9.52 -17.57 -42.21
N ASP A 164 -8.81 -16.51 -42.57
CA ASP A 164 -7.78 -16.51 -43.62
C ASP A 164 -6.36 -16.71 -43.06
N ASN A 165 -6.23 -16.96 -41.76
CA ASN A 165 -4.95 -17.08 -41.03
C ASN A 165 -4.00 -15.89 -41.30
N LEU A 166 -4.57 -14.69 -41.30
CA LEU A 166 -3.84 -13.44 -41.49
C LEU A 166 -2.93 -13.13 -40.29
N GLU A 167 -1.78 -12.58 -40.60
CA GLU A 167 -0.88 -11.97 -39.61
C GLU A 167 -0.75 -10.51 -40.00
N LEU A 168 -1.53 -9.64 -39.33
CA LEU A 168 -1.62 -8.22 -39.69
C LEU A 168 -0.58 -7.41 -38.92
N SER A 169 -0.12 -6.31 -39.53
CA SER A 169 0.74 -5.34 -38.86
C SER A 169 -0.11 -4.43 -37.96
N GLU A 170 0.16 -4.46 -36.67
CA GLU A 170 -0.54 -3.65 -35.66
C GLU A 170 -0.47 -2.16 -36.00
N GLN A 171 0.73 -1.64 -36.19
CA GLN A 171 0.95 -0.23 -36.50
C GLN A 171 0.19 0.20 -37.78
N GLU A 172 0.25 -0.62 -38.83
CA GLU A 172 -0.47 -0.31 -40.09
C GLU A 172 -1.98 -0.31 -39.87
N ARG A 173 -2.51 -1.31 -39.12
CA ARG A 173 -3.94 -1.42 -38.85
C ARG A 173 -4.48 -0.25 -38.05
N TYR A 174 -3.88 0.05 -36.93
CA TYR A 174 -4.32 1.16 -36.07
C TYR A 174 -4.12 2.52 -36.76
N THR A 175 -3.08 2.68 -37.56
CA THR A 175 -2.89 3.88 -38.41
C THR A 175 -4.00 4.02 -39.44
N ALA A 176 -4.40 2.93 -40.10
CA ALA A 176 -5.50 2.96 -41.09
C ALA A 176 -6.84 3.32 -40.43
N ILE A 177 -7.14 2.77 -39.27
CA ILE A 177 -8.34 3.08 -38.48
C ILE A 177 -8.33 4.54 -38.02
N HIS A 178 -7.23 5.03 -37.52
CA HIS A 178 -7.07 6.44 -37.16
C HIS A 178 -7.32 7.34 -38.40
N GLN A 179 -6.75 7.00 -39.54
CA GLN A 179 -6.97 7.75 -40.77
C GLN A 179 -8.45 7.74 -41.18
N ALA A 180 -9.15 6.61 -41.02
CA ALA A 180 -10.58 6.54 -41.25
C ALA A 180 -11.37 7.47 -40.32
N ILE A 181 -11.01 7.56 -39.05
CA ILE A 181 -11.59 8.52 -38.11
C ILE A 181 -11.34 9.96 -38.57
N VAL A 182 -10.11 10.31 -38.96
CA VAL A 182 -9.74 11.64 -39.47
C VAL A 182 -10.60 11.99 -40.71
N ASN A 183 -10.81 11.03 -41.61
CA ASN A 183 -11.62 11.21 -42.81
C ASN A 183 -13.11 11.49 -42.53
N THR A 184 -13.61 11.15 -41.32
CA THR A 184 -14.99 11.54 -40.92
C THR A 184 -15.14 13.05 -40.73
N GLY A 185 -14.05 13.76 -40.49
CA GLY A 185 -14.02 15.18 -40.09
C GLY A 185 -14.34 15.44 -38.61
N ARG A 186 -14.55 14.37 -37.81
CA ARG A 186 -14.70 14.46 -36.35
C ARG A 186 -13.32 14.60 -35.71
N THR A 187 -13.12 15.65 -34.93
CA THR A 187 -11.86 15.93 -34.19
C THR A 187 -11.96 15.65 -32.67
N ASP A 188 -13.15 15.29 -32.24
CA ASP A 188 -13.50 15.09 -30.83
C ASP A 188 -13.63 13.60 -30.43
N VAL A 189 -13.38 12.69 -31.37
CA VAL A 189 -13.41 11.25 -31.16
C VAL A 189 -12.15 10.81 -30.40
N ARG A 190 -12.33 10.06 -29.32
CA ARG A 190 -11.23 9.41 -28.61
C ARG A 190 -11.06 7.97 -29.10
N MET A 191 -9.82 7.59 -29.38
CA MET A 191 -9.46 6.22 -29.76
C MET A 191 -8.60 5.60 -28.67
N ASN A 192 -8.98 4.40 -28.22
CA ASN A 192 -8.21 3.54 -27.34
C ASN A 192 -7.69 2.34 -28.12
N VAL A 193 -6.38 2.12 -28.06
CA VAL A 193 -5.71 0.95 -28.63
C VAL A 193 -5.62 -0.15 -27.58
N CYS A 194 -6.24 -1.28 -27.82
CA CYS A 194 -6.23 -2.41 -26.88
C CYS A 194 -5.44 -3.57 -27.48
N ARG A 195 -4.17 -3.67 -27.10
CA ARG A 195 -3.25 -4.68 -27.63
C ARG A 195 -2.61 -5.54 -26.55
N TRP A 196 -3.06 -5.40 -25.30
CA TRP A 196 -2.65 -6.21 -24.13
C TRP A 196 -1.17 -6.11 -23.73
N ALA A 197 -0.45 -5.14 -24.25
CA ALA A 197 0.91 -4.76 -23.90
C ALA A 197 1.18 -3.35 -24.44
N PHE A 198 2.26 -2.69 -24.04
CA PHE A 198 2.65 -1.40 -24.61
C PHE A 198 2.97 -1.56 -26.11
N PRO A 199 2.21 -0.92 -27.02
CA PRO A 199 2.28 -1.26 -28.45
C PRO A 199 3.50 -0.66 -29.17
N GLY A 200 4.20 0.29 -28.55
CA GLY A 200 5.30 1.05 -29.15
C GLY A 200 4.98 2.54 -29.24
N THR A 201 6.01 3.36 -29.40
CA THR A 201 5.93 4.82 -29.37
C THR A 201 5.07 5.42 -30.51
N TRP A 202 4.88 4.68 -31.60
CA TRP A 202 4.01 5.05 -32.72
C TRP A 202 2.54 5.30 -32.29
N VAL A 203 2.11 4.71 -31.19
CA VAL A 203 0.72 4.82 -30.70
C VAL A 203 0.36 6.25 -30.32
N HIS A 204 1.34 7.08 -29.97
CA HIS A 204 1.16 8.51 -29.71
C HIS A 204 0.56 9.28 -30.90
N ASP A 205 0.85 8.86 -32.11
CA ASP A 205 0.36 9.53 -33.31
C ASP A 205 -1.10 9.16 -33.66
N VAL A 206 -1.60 8.04 -33.13
CA VAL A 206 -2.88 7.47 -33.56
C VAL A 206 -3.96 7.40 -32.48
N ALA A 207 -3.60 7.35 -31.20
CA ALA A 207 -4.56 7.11 -30.12
C ALA A 207 -4.54 8.19 -29.03
N THR A 208 -5.60 8.25 -28.24
CA THR A 208 -5.69 9.06 -27.02
C THR A 208 -5.17 8.29 -25.82
N SER A 209 -5.42 6.96 -25.81
CA SER A 209 -4.94 6.04 -24.77
C SER A 209 -4.68 4.65 -25.36
N TRP A 210 -3.88 3.87 -24.65
CA TRP A 210 -3.53 2.50 -25.08
C TRP A 210 -3.29 1.60 -23.87
N ARG A 211 -3.77 0.35 -23.98
CA ARG A 211 -3.53 -0.69 -22.97
C ARG A 211 -2.05 -1.00 -22.86
N VAL A 212 -1.58 -1.18 -21.64
CA VAL A 212 -0.18 -1.50 -21.33
C VAL A 212 0.02 -2.94 -20.85
N THR A 213 -1.06 -3.66 -20.56
CA THR A 213 -1.03 -5.07 -20.09
C THR A 213 -2.16 -5.88 -20.68
N GLY A 214 -2.15 -7.19 -20.43
CA GLY A 214 -3.30 -8.09 -20.58
C GLY A 214 -4.50 -7.60 -19.77
N ASP A 215 -5.65 -8.27 -20.00
CA ASP A 215 -6.91 -7.86 -19.36
C ASP A 215 -6.89 -8.01 -17.85
N ILE A 216 -7.47 -7.02 -17.17
CA ILE A 216 -7.69 -7.07 -15.73
C ILE A 216 -8.73 -8.15 -15.41
N TYR A 217 -8.48 -8.88 -14.34
CA TYR A 217 -9.47 -9.78 -13.72
C TYR A 217 -9.58 -9.48 -12.23
N LEU A 218 -10.71 -9.86 -11.64
CA LEU A 218 -10.98 -9.64 -10.23
C LEU A 218 -9.97 -10.40 -9.35
N GLY A 219 -9.11 -9.66 -8.66
CA GLY A 219 -8.12 -10.19 -7.74
C GLY A 219 -6.88 -9.31 -7.64
N TRP A 220 -6.30 -9.27 -6.43
CA TRP A 220 -5.13 -8.44 -6.13
C TRP A 220 -3.95 -8.66 -7.08
N ASN A 221 -3.64 -9.91 -7.41
CA ASN A 221 -2.52 -10.21 -8.30
C ASN A 221 -2.64 -9.58 -9.69
N SER A 222 -3.88 -9.40 -10.19
CA SER A 222 -4.12 -8.69 -11.44
C SER A 222 -3.86 -7.19 -11.30
N VAL A 223 -4.44 -6.56 -10.29
CA VAL A 223 -4.24 -5.13 -10.00
C VAL A 223 -2.75 -4.82 -9.78
N LYS A 224 -2.09 -5.59 -8.90
CA LYS A 224 -0.66 -5.48 -8.60
C LYS A 224 0.21 -5.65 -9.86
N GLY A 225 -0.09 -6.64 -10.70
CA GLY A 225 0.65 -6.91 -11.93
C GLY A 225 0.57 -5.74 -12.90
N ILE A 226 -0.63 -5.20 -13.10
CA ILE A 226 -0.86 -4.05 -13.99
C ILE A 226 -0.15 -2.79 -13.48
N ILE A 227 -0.21 -2.52 -12.17
CA ILE A 227 0.55 -1.41 -11.59
C ILE A 227 2.04 -1.61 -11.86
N GLY A 228 2.57 -2.82 -11.63
CA GLY A 228 3.98 -3.15 -11.82
C GLY A 228 4.47 -2.85 -13.23
N GLU A 229 3.75 -3.27 -14.27
CA GLU A 229 4.09 -3.00 -15.66
C GLU A 229 4.06 -1.49 -15.99
N ASN A 230 3.18 -0.72 -15.38
CA ASN A 230 3.04 0.71 -15.66
C ASN A 230 4.01 1.61 -14.87
N LEU A 231 4.73 1.09 -13.85
CA LEU A 231 5.63 1.88 -12.98
C LEU A 231 6.67 2.69 -13.76
N TYR A 232 7.19 2.15 -14.85
CA TYR A 232 8.28 2.75 -15.64
C TYR A 232 7.82 3.36 -16.97
N LEU A 233 6.49 3.43 -17.24
CA LEU A 233 5.96 3.96 -18.50
C LEU A 233 5.57 5.45 -18.44
N SER A 234 5.98 6.17 -17.39
CA SER A 234 5.61 7.59 -17.20
C SER A 234 6.04 8.51 -18.34
N ALA A 235 7.16 8.22 -19.01
CA ALA A 235 7.63 9.00 -20.14
C ALA A 235 6.66 9.03 -21.33
N TYR A 236 5.80 8.01 -21.46
CA TYR A 236 4.87 7.86 -22.57
C TYR A 236 3.48 8.46 -22.29
N ALA A 237 3.14 8.75 -21.03
CA ALA A 237 1.88 9.37 -20.65
C ALA A 237 2.04 10.88 -20.48
N THR A 238 2.06 11.60 -21.58
CA THR A 238 2.30 13.04 -21.64
C THR A 238 1.41 13.70 -22.69
N GLU A 239 1.24 15.00 -22.64
CA GLU A 239 0.59 15.81 -23.69
C GLU A 239 -0.83 15.38 -24.03
N GLY A 240 -1.60 14.91 -23.03
CA GLY A 240 -2.98 14.44 -23.25
C GLY A 240 -3.07 13.03 -23.84
N LYS A 241 -2.01 12.25 -23.73
CA LYS A 241 -1.91 10.85 -24.13
C LYS A 241 -1.67 9.99 -22.91
N PHE A 242 -2.32 8.80 -22.83
CA PHE A 242 -2.41 8.06 -21.55
C PHE A 242 -2.13 6.58 -21.72
N ASN A 243 -1.32 6.05 -20.80
CA ASN A 243 -1.24 4.62 -20.55
C ASN A 243 -2.56 4.16 -19.91
N ASP A 244 -3.18 3.15 -20.48
CA ASP A 244 -4.43 2.58 -20.00
C ASP A 244 -4.17 1.31 -19.21
N MET A 245 -4.39 1.38 -17.90
CA MET A 245 -4.24 0.28 -16.95
C MET A 245 -5.49 -0.61 -16.90
N ASP A 246 -6.38 -0.50 -17.90
CA ASP A 246 -7.66 -1.21 -17.97
C ASP A 246 -8.75 -0.68 -17.02
N MET A 247 -9.89 -1.35 -17.04
CA MET A 247 -11.10 -0.99 -16.31
C MET A 247 -10.93 -1.10 -14.80
N LEU A 248 -11.80 -0.41 -14.07
CA LEU A 248 -11.84 -0.44 -12.61
C LEU A 248 -12.66 -1.65 -12.10
N GLU A 249 -12.03 -2.49 -11.27
CA GLU A 249 -12.65 -3.60 -10.54
C GLU A 249 -13.24 -3.18 -9.17
N VAL A 250 -13.19 -1.88 -8.85
CA VAL A 250 -13.66 -1.31 -7.58
C VAL A 250 -15.13 -1.68 -7.33
N GLY A 251 -15.39 -2.21 -6.13
CA GLY A 251 -16.72 -2.63 -5.71
C GLY A 251 -17.16 -3.99 -6.27
N ARG A 252 -16.27 -4.76 -6.90
CA ARG A 252 -16.56 -6.10 -7.42
C ARG A 252 -16.09 -7.24 -6.52
N GLY A 253 -15.39 -6.97 -5.41
CA GLY A 253 -14.99 -7.99 -4.43
C GLY A 253 -13.52 -8.00 -4.04
N LEU A 254 -12.75 -6.96 -4.39
CA LEU A 254 -11.47 -6.66 -3.75
C LEU A 254 -11.71 -6.23 -2.30
N SER A 255 -10.70 -6.34 -1.44
CA SER A 255 -10.75 -5.72 -0.12
C SER A 255 -10.78 -4.18 -0.24
N THR A 256 -11.21 -3.49 0.79
CA THR A 256 -11.28 -2.02 0.76
C THR A 256 -9.92 -1.37 0.57
N GLU A 257 -8.84 -1.90 1.16
CA GLU A 257 -7.49 -1.37 0.92
C GLU A 257 -7.02 -1.64 -0.51
N GLU A 258 -7.37 -2.79 -1.09
CA GLU A 258 -7.08 -3.08 -2.50
C GLU A 258 -7.90 -2.20 -3.46
N ASP A 259 -9.19 -1.96 -3.17
CA ASP A 259 -10.02 -1.01 -3.92
C ASP A 259 -9.43 0.41 -3.86
N LYS A 260 -8.98 0.89 -2.68
CA LYS A 260 -8.29 2.18 -2.51
C LYS A 260 -6.99 2.23 -3.31
N THR A 261 -6.17 1.19 -3.23
CA THR A 261 -4.93 1.11 -4.00
C THR A 261 -5.21 1.09 -5.50
N HIS A 262 -6.15 0.29 -5.95
CA HIS A 262 -6.56 0.22 -7.33
C HIS A 262 -6.98 1.60 -7.85
N PHE A 263 -7.98 2.22 -7.23
CA PHE A 263 -8.45 3.53 -7.66
C PHE A 263 -7.39 4.64 -7.54
N GLY A 264 -6.69 4.68 -6.41
CA GLY A 264 -5.65 5.69 -6.14
C GLY A 264 -4.49 5.63 -7.13
N MET A 265 -4.00 4.41 -7.45
CA MET A 265 -2.91 4.23 -8.41
C MET A 265 -3.35 4.60 -9.83
N TRP A 266 -4.58 4.24 -10.27
CA TRP A 266 -5.13 4.74 -11.54
C TRP A 266 -5.19 6.27 -11.57
N CYS A 267 -5.56 6.90 -10.46
CA CYS A 267 -5.62 8.36 -10.38
C CYS A 267 -4.23 9.01 -10.47
N ILE A 268 -3.25 8.57 -9.71
CA ILE A 268 -1.92 9.22 -9.72
C ILE A 268 -1.14 8.91 -11.00
N MET A 269 -1.39 7.77 -11.62
CA MET A 269 -0.80 7.38 -12.90
C MET A 269 -1.54 7.96 -14.12
N SER A 270 -2.59 8.77 -13.90
CA SER A 270 -3.40 9.39 -14.97
C SER A 270 -3.93 8.39 -16.00
N SER A 271 -4.28 7.18 -15.54
CA SER A 271 -4.94 6.18 -16.38
C SER A 271 -6.41 6.53 -16.62
N PRO A 272 -7.03 6.12 -17.73
CA PRO A 272 -8.48 6.18 -17.89
C PRO A 272 -9.21 5.54 -16.71
N LEU A 273 -10.30 6.16 -16.26
CA LEU A 273 -11.16 5.69 -15.18
C LEU A 273 -12.45 5.10 -15.77
N LEU A 274 -12.42 3.83 -16.17
CA LEU A 274 -13.55 3.13 -16.76
C LEU A 274 -14.15 2.13 -15.77
N ILE A 275 -15.28 2.47 -15.14
CA ILE A 275 -15.98 1.64 -14.16
C ILE A 275 -16.40 0.31 -14.80
N GLY A 276 -16.08 -0.82 -14.17
CA GLY A 276 -16.39 -2.17 -14.64
C GLY A 276 -17.53 -2.85 -13.91
N CYS A 277 -18.02 -2.30 -12.79
CA CYS A 277 -19.09 -2.90 -11.99
C CYS A 277 -20.49 -2.60 -12.53
N ASP A 278 -21.51 -3.32 -12.01
CA ASP A 278 -22.90 -2.97 -12.17
C ASP A 278 -23.26 -1.77 -11.27
N MET A 279 -23.35 -0.58 -11.89
CA MET A 279 -23.66 0.67 -11.18
C MET A 279 -25.05 0.68 -10.52
N THR A 280 -26.00 -0.16 -10.96
CA THR A 280 -27.34 -0.21 -10.37
C THR A 280 -27.30 -0.78 -8.94
N THR A 281 -26.32 -1.64 -8.65
CA THR A 281 -26.17 -2.36 -7.37
C THR A 281 -24.89 -2.00 -6.61
N ILE A 282 -24.14 -1.00 -7.07
CA ILE A 282 -22.89 -0.56 -6.43
C ILE A 282 -23.07 -0.22 -4.94
N SER A 283 -22.16 -0.68 -4.09
CA SER A 283 -22.13 -0.34 -2.68
C SER A 283 -21.85 1.14 -2.42
N GLN A 284 -22.24 1.66 -1.27
CA GLN A 284 -21.97 3.06 -0.92
C GLN A 284 -20.48 3.31 -0.76
N THR A 285 -19.72 2.38 -0.16
CA THR A 285 -18.27 2.47 0.01
C THR A 285 -17.54 2.60 -1.33
N ALA A 286 -17.88 1.75 -2.31
CA ALA A 286 -17.31 1.83 -3.64
C ALA A 286 -17.70 3.14 -4.35
N LEU A 287 -18.95 3.58 -4.17
CA LEU A 287 -19.43 4.84 -4.74
C LEU A 287 -18.69 6.05 -4.15
N ASP A 288 -18.49 6.08 -2.82
CA ASP A 288 -17.78 7.15 -2.13
C ASP A 288 -16.31 7.24 -2.58
N LEU A 289 -15.67 6.09 -2.82
CA LEU A 289 -14.32 6.04 -3.37
C LEU A 289 -14.29 6.54 -4.83
N LEU A 290 -15.14 6.02 -5.71
CA LEU A 290 -15.20 6.41 -7.11
C LEU A 290 -15.62 7.87 -7.32
N THR A 291 -16.27 8.50 -6.34
CA THR A 291 -16.65 9.92 -6.37
C THR A 291 -15.74 10.80 -5.52
N ASN A 292 -14.58 10.29 -5.07
CA ASN A 292 -13.61 11.11 -4.34
C ASN A 292 -13.06 12.22 -5.25
N GLY A 293 -13.57 13.43 -5.06
CA GLY A 293 -13.25 14.58 -5.92
C GLY A 293 -11.79 15.01 -5.89
N GLU A 294 -11.03 14.72 -4.82
CA GLU A 294 -9.60 15.04 -4.74
C GLU A 294 -8.72 14.07 -5.54
N LEU A 295 -9.05 12.79 -5.50
CA LEU A 295 -8.39 11.78 -6.34
C LEU A 295 -8.76 11.94 -7.82
N ILE A 296 -10.03 12.25 -8.12
CA ILE A 296 -10.46 12.58 -9.48
C ILE A 296 -9.73 13.83 -9.99
N ALA A 297 -9.63 14.89 -9.19
CA ALA A 297 -8.89 16.09 -9.57
C ALA A 297 -7.39 15.79 -9.83
N LEU A 298 -6.80 14.84 -9.12
CA LEU A 298 -5.45 14.37 -9.38
C LEU A 298 -5.31 13.64 -10.73
N ASN A 299 -6.30 12.81 -11.08
CA ASN A 299 -6.37 12.12 -12.38
C ASN A 299 -6.60 13.10 -13.52
N GLN A 300 -7.47 14.09 -13.30
CA GLN A 300 -7.91 15.09 -14.28
C GLN A 300 -7.06 16.38 -14.25
N ASP A 301 -5.84 16.32 -13.67
CA ASP A 301 -4.94 17.46 -13.66
C ASP A 301 -4.56 17.90 -15.09
N PRO A 302 -4.63 19.21 -15.41
CA PRO A 302 -4.42 19.70 -16.77
C PRO A 302 -2.99 19.51 -17.32
N LEU A 303 -2.01 19.18 -16.48
CA LEU A 303 -0.65 18.83 -16.94
C LEU A 303 -0.63 17.47 -17.63
N ALA A 304 -1.64 16.62 -17.39
CA ALA A 304 -1.78 15.28 -17.98
C ALA A 304 -0.52 14.39 -17.82
N LEU A 305 0.09 14.44 -16.62
CA LEU A 305 1.32 13.71 -16.32
C LEU A 305 1.01 12.43 -15.54
N GLN A 306 1.68 11.35 -15.88
CA GLN A 306 1.79 10.16 -15.04
C GLN A 306 2.87 10.38 -13.97
N ALA A 307 2.63 9.89 -12.74
CA ALA A 307 3.67 9.88 -11.70
C ALA A 307 4.78 8.89 -12.05
N TYR A 308 6.01 9.24 -11.68
CA TYR A 308 7.19 8.40 -11.86
C TYR A 308 7.78 7.96 -10.51
N VAL A 309 8.46 6.82 -10.51
CA VAL A 309 9.12 6.26 -9.32
C VAL A 309 10.34 7.11 -8.96
N VAL A 310 10.44 7.49 -7.68
CA VAL A 310 11.62 8.17 -7.13
C VAL A 310 12.34 7.32 -6.09
N LYS A 311 11.67 6.33 -5.50
CA LYS A 311 12.25 5.45 -4.50
C LYS A 311 11.61 4.07 -4.52
N ARG A 312 12.44 3.02 -4.37
CA ARG A 312 12.03 1.65 -4.08
C ARG A 312 12.75 1.17 -2.83
N GLU A 313 12.01 0.76 -1.81
CA GLU A 313 12.57 0.28 -0.56
C GLU A 313 11.66 -0.77 0.06
N SER A 314 12.22 -1.89 0.55
CA SER A 314 11.47 -3.00 1.17
C SER A 314 10.32 -3.56 0.30
N GLY A 315 10.46 -3.48 -1.04
CA GLY A 315 9.44 -3.90 -1.99
C GLY A 315 8.29 -2.90 -2.19
N ALA A 316 8.32 -1.75 -1.50
CA ALA A 316 7.37 -0.66 -1.65
C ALA A 316 7.96 0.50 -2.48
N TYR A 317 7.12 1.39 -2.96
CA TYR A 317 7.48 2.44 -3.91
C TYR A 317 6.99 3.81 -3.48
N VAL A 318 7.77 4.85 -3.80
CA VAL A 318 7.34 6.25 -3.77
C VAL A 318 7.28 6.76 -5.21
N LEU A 319 6.12 7.29 -5.60
CA LEU A 319 5.90 7.89 -6.91
C LEU A 319 5.54 9.36 -6.74
N VAL A 320 5.94 10.20 -7.71
CA VAL A 320 5.68 11.64 -7.65
C VAL A 320 5.34 12.21 -9.02
N LYS A 321 4.48 13.23 -9.06
CA LYS A 321 4.26 14.08 -10.25
C LYS A 321 3.99 15.54 -9.87
N ASP A 322 4.26 16.45 -10.79
CA ASP A 322 3.81 17.84 -10.66
C ASP A 322 2.29 17.92 -10.82
N VAL A 323 1.65 18.84 -10.14
CA VAL A 323 0.22 19.12 -10.26
C VAL A 323 -0.02 20.63 -10.38
N GLU A 324 -1.06 20.99 -11.12
CA GLU A 324 -1.49 22.38 -11.37
C GLU A 324 -0.47 23.23 -12.17
N THR A 325 0.82 23.12 -11.90
CA THR A 325 1.86 23.90 -12.55
C THR A 325 3.14 23.08 -12.70
N LEU A 326 3.64 22.94 -13.92
CA LEU A 326 4.91 22.28 -14.20
C LEU A 326 6.06 23.00 -13.50
N HIS A 327 6.95 22.26 -12.85
CA HIS A 327 8.06 22.77 -12.01
C HIS A 327 7.60 23.70 -10.86
N GLY A 328 6.32 23.62 -10.47
CA GLY A 328 5.77 24.37 -9.34
C GLY A 328 6.12 23.76 -7.97
N THR A 329 5.74 24.46 -6.90
CA THR A 329 5.93 23.99 -5.52
C THR A 329 4.87 23.01 -5.05
N LYS A 330 3.89 22.68 -5.91
CA LYS A 330 2.87 21.68 -5.62
C LYS A 330 3.19 20.38 -6.33
N ARG A 331 3.20 19.27 -5.59
CA ARG A 331 3.37 17.91 -6.13
C ARG A 331 2.36 16.95 -5.52
N ALA A 332 2.03 15.90 -6.24
CA ALA A 332 1.36 14.74 -5.67
C ALA A 332 2.35 13.61 -5.48
N VAL A 333 2.28 12.94 -4.35
CA VAL A 333 3.12 11.79 -4.01
C VAL A 333 2.25 10.61 -3.61
N ALA A 334 2.58 9.41 -4.11
CA ALA A 334 1.98 8.15 -3.69
C ALA A 334 3.04 7.28 -3.00
N PHE A 335 2.66 6.70 -1.87
CA PHE A 335 3.38 5.63 -1.20
C PHE A 335 2.59 4.35 -1.46
N TYR A 336 3.19 3.38 -2.14
CA TYR A 336 2.55 2.15 -2.60
C TYR A 336 3.25 0.91 -2.07
N ASN A 337 2.51 0.06 -1.36
CA ASN A 337 2.97 -1.20 -0.82
C ASN A 337 2.29 -2.39 -1.52
N PRO A 338 2.93 -3.03 -2.51
CA PRO A 338 2.38 -4.22 -3.15
C PRO A 338 2.56 -5.52 -2.36
N THR A 339 3.26 -5.49 -1.21
CA THR A 339 3.62 -6.68 -0.45
C THR A 339 2.51 -7.13 0.50
N ASP A 340 2.58 -8.39 0.94
CA ASP A 340 1.63 -8.98 1.90
C ASP A 340 1.93 -8.59 3.36
N ASN A 341 2.89 -7.69 3.59
CA ASN A 341 3.29 -7.22 4.92
C ASN A 341 3.09 -5.72 5.06
N GLN A 342 2.93 -5.25 6.30
CA GLN A 342 3.03 -3.83 6.59
C GLN A 342 4.44 -3.32 6.34
N VAL A 343 4.57 -2.13 5.76
CA VAL A 343 5.86 -1.48 5.46
C VAL A 343 5.82 -0.03 5.96
N SER A 344 6.89 0.38 6.62
CA SER A 344 7.17 1.79 6.93
C SER A 344 8.07 2.36 5.85
N LEU A 345 7.65 3.41 5.15
CA LEU A 345 8.37 3.99 4.02
C LEU A 345 8.59 5.48 4.22
N SER A 346 9.85 5.90 4.16
CA SER A 346 10.25 7.31 4.33
C SER A 346 10.74 7.92 3.03
N VAL A 347 10.46 9.20 2.79
CA VAL A 347 11.00 9.97 1.68
C VAL A 347 11.53 11.32 2.16
N ASP A 348 12.74 11.68 1.71
CA ASP A 348 13.29 13.03 1.86
C ASP A 348 12.60 13.98 0.88
N PHE A 349 12.17 15.15 1.34
CA PHE A 349 11.57 16.14 0.44
C PHE A 349 12.55 16.62 -0.65
N LEU A 350 13.86 16.53 -0.41
CA LEU A 350 14.85 16.82 -1.44
C LEU A 350 14.80 15.80 -2.60
N GLU A 351 14.50 14.51 -2.32
CA GLU A 351 14.24 13.50 -3.37
C GLU A 351 12.99 13.83 -4.19
N LEU A 352 12.07 14.58 -3.60
CA LEU A 352 10.88 15.13 -4.27
C LEU A 352 11.13 16.55 -4.83
N GLU A 353 12.38 17.04 -4.86
CA GLU A 353 12.77 18.36 -5.34
C GLU A 353 12.07 19.52 -4.58
N LEU A 354 11.70 19.28 -3.34
CA LEU A 354 11.01 20.24 -2.47
C LEU A 354 11.90 20.66 -1.30
N GLY A 355 11.70 21.86 -0.79
CA GLY A 355 12.46 22.37 0.35
C GLY A 355 11.68 23.39 1.19
N GLY A 356 12.23 23.69 2.37
CA GLY A 356 11.57 24.43 3.41
C GLY A 356 10.43 23.63 4.04
N LYS A 357 9.44 24.34 4.52
CA LYS A 357 8.23 23.72 5.07
C LYS A 357 7.32 23.19 3.97
N VAL A 358 6.80 22.00 4.18
CA VAL A 358 5.92 21.28 3.26
C VAL A 358 4.58 21.00 3.96
N LEU A 359 3.52 21.59 3.46
CA LEU A 359 2.16 21.30 3.89
C LEU A 359 1.69 20.02 3.18
N VAL A 360 1.16 19.06 3.93
CA VAL A 360 0.76 17.74 3.48
C VAL A 360 -0.74 17.56 3.63
N ARG A 361 -1.43 17.20 2.53
CA ARG A 361 -2.86 16.88 2.50
C ARG A 361 -3.11 15.46 2.04
N ASP A 362 -3.81 14.67 2.85
CA ASP A 362 -4.26 13.31 2.50
C ASP A 362 -5.47 13.39 1.55
N LEU A 363 -5.33 12.78 0.35
CA LEU A 363 -6.37 12.83 -0.67
C LEU A 363 -7.46 11.76 -0.49
N PHE A 364 -7.19 10.68 0.26
CA PHE A 364 -8.22 9.71 0.63
C PHE A 364 -9.10 10.26 1.75
N GLN A 365 -8.48 10.79 2.81
CA GLN A 365 -9.19 11.34 3.97
C GLN A 365 -9.71 12.77 3.72
N LYS A 366 -9.23 13.46 2.69
CA LYS A 366 -9.60 14.85 2.32
C LYS A 366 -9.28 15.85 3.43
N GLU A 367 -8.18 15.64 4.16
CA GLU A 367 -7.78 16.46 5.29
C GLU A 367 -6.29 16.82 5.27
N ASP A 368 -5.95 17.91 5.95
CA ASP A 368 -4.57 18.33 6.10
C ASP A 368 -3.91 17.56 7.24
N VAL A 369 -2.84 16.83 6.93
CA VAL A 369 -2.08 16.01 7.88
C VAL A 369 -1.20 16.89 8.79
N GLY A 370 -0.60 17.94 8.22
CA GLY A 370 0.27 18.86 8.93
C GLY A 370 1.34 19.49 8.07
N GLU A 371 2.29 20.16 8.73
CA GLU A 371 3.47 20.80 8.15
C GLU A 371 4.72 20.01 8.56
N PHE A 372 5.55 19.66 7.59
CA PHE A 372 6.76 18.85 7.75
C PHE A 372 7.99 19.58 7.21
N GLU A 373 9.17 19.23 7.72
CA GLU A 373 10.47 19.67 7.22
C GLU A 373 11.42 18.47 7.07
N GLY A 374 12.22 18.45 6.02
CA GLY A 374 13.24 17.43 5.77
C GLY A 374 12.69 16.16 5.15
N ASP A 375 11.88 15.42 5.83
CA ASP A 375 11.30 14.15 5.36
C ASP A 375 9.89 13.88 5.91
N MET A 376 9.25 12.85 5.38
CA MET A 376 8.05 12.25 5.96
C MET A 376 8.12 10.74 5.90
N THR A 377 7.55 10.09 6.91
CA THR A 377 7.42 8.63 7.00
C THR A 377 5.95 8.23 7.02
N VAL A 378 5.60 7.20 6.28
CA VAL A 378 4.23 6.70 6.13
C VAL A 378 4.18 5.21 6.41
N GLU A 379 3.27 4.80 7.29
CA GLU A 379 2.95 3.40 7.54
C GLU A 379 1.92 2.92 6.51
N LEU A 380 2.26 1.84 5.81
CA LEU A 380 1.44 1.26 4.76
C LEU A 380 1.02 -0.15 5.17
N PRO A 381 -0.26 -0.47 5.26
CA PRO A 381 -0.70 -1.84 5.44
C PRO A 381 -0.32 -2.69 4.22
N ALA A 382 -0.45 -4.00 4.33
CA ALA A 382 -0.37 -4.90 3.17
C ALA A 382 -1.32 -4.42 2.07
N HIS A 383 -0.85 -4.42 0.81
CA HIS A 383 -1.58 -3.97 -0.40
C HIS A 383 -2.01 -2.49 -0.36
N GLY A 384 -1.54 -1.72 0.63
CA GLY A 384 -2.02 -0.37 0.91
C GLY A 384 -1.33 0.72 0.09
N THR A 385 -2.06 1.79 -0.18
CA THR A 385 -1.55 3.02 -0.81
C THR A 385 -2.00 4.23 -0.02
N ARG A 386 -1.12 5.24 0.09
CA ARG A 386 -1.44 6.57 0.61
C ARG A 386 -1.04 7.60 -0.43
N ILE A 387 -1.91 8.56 -0.69
CA ILE A 387 -1.67 9.61 -1.70
C ILE A 387 -1.84 10.97 -1.05
N TYR A 388 -0.81 11.78 -1.19
CA TYR A 388 -0.78 13.12 -0.61
C TYR A 388 -0.56 14.17 -1.69
N LYS A 389 -1.18 15.34 -1.51
CA LYS A 389 -0.79 16.57 -2.18
C LYS A 389 0.13 17.37 -1.27
N LEU A 390 1.29 17.73 -1.79
CA LEU A 390 2.33 18.47 -1.11
C LEU A 390 2.34 19.92 -1.62
N GLN A 391 2.49 20.88 -0.72
CA GLN A 391 2.73 22.28 -1.05
C GLN A 391 3.95 22.76 -0.27
N ALA A 392 5.06 22.95 -0.97
CA ALA A 392 6.33 23.38 -0.38
C ALA A 392 6.54 24.90 -0.47
N GLU A 393 7.45 25.42 0.34
CA GLU A 393 7.94 26.80 0.23
C GLU A 393 8.88 27.01 -0.96
N LYS A 394 9.66 25.95 -1.30
CA LYS A 394 10.68 25.99 -2.35
C LYS A 394 10.53 24.81 -3.30
N ARG A 395 10.86 25.03 -4.58
CA ARG A 395 11.11 24.02 -5.58
C ARG A 395 12.56 24.09 -6.01
N TYR A 396 13.23 22.95 -6.06
CA TYR A 396 14.58 22.80 -6.55
C TYR A 396 14.60 22.24 -7.96
N GLU A 397 15.67 22.50 -8.72
CA GLU A 397 15.95 21.78 -9.96
C GLU A 397 16.16 20.29 -9.66
N ARG A 398 15.63 19.43 -10.52
CA ARG A 398 15.85 17.99 -10.39
C ARG A 398 17.30 17.65 -10.64
N VAL A 399 17.93 17.01 -9.67
CA VAL A 399 19.34 16.61 -9.74
C VAL A 399 19.50 15.25 -10.41
N LYS A 400 18.62 14.29 -10.14
CA LYS A 400 18.74 12.89 -10.56
C LYS A 400 17.61 12.48 -11.49
N TYR A 401 17.97 11.84 -12.60
CA TYR A 401 17.07 11.35 -13.63
C TYR A 401 17.34 9.88 -13.87
N GLU A 402 16.44 9.01 -13.47
CA GLU A 402 16.53 7.57 -13.66
C GLU A 402 16.30 7.21 -15.13
N ALA A 403 17.01 6.18 -15.60
CA ALA A 403 16.91 5.75 -17.00
C ALA A 403 15.60 5.01 -17.29
N GLU A 404 15.05 4.30 -16.32
CA GLU A 404 13.77 3.62 -16.43
C GLU A 404 12.57 4.58 -16.48
N THR A 405 12.78 5.87 -16.19
CA THR A 405 11.75 6.91 -16.37
C THR A 405 11.98 7.74 -17.64
N ALA A 406 12.98 7.39 -18.44
CA ALA A 406 13.28 8.06 -19.70
C ALA A 406 12.42 7.50 -20.85
N TRP A 407 12.35 8.25 -21.94
CA TRP A 407 11.76 7.80 -23.20
C TRP A 407 12.78 6.95 -23.97
N LEU A 408 12.40 5.72 -24.31
CA LEU A 408 13.12 4.87 -25.26
C LEU A 408 12.33 4.87 -26.57
N ASP A 409 12.90 5.42 -27.66
CA ASP A 409 12.11 5.67 -28.89
C ASP A 409 11.69 4.40 -29.60
N ALA A 410 12.44 3.31 -29.46
CA ALA A 410 12.10 2.00 -30.01
C ALA A 410 11.40 1.05 -29.01
N TYR A 411 11.04 1.52 -27.81
CA TYR A 411 10.42 0.68 -26.80
C TYR A 411 9.08 0.14 -27.27
N GLN A 412 8.92 -1.18 -27.18
CA GLN A 412 7.65 -1.90 -27.40
C GLN A 412 7.72 -3.27 -26.74
N GLU A 413 6.62 -3.73 -26.15
CA GLU A 413 6.53 -5.04 -25.49
C GLU A 413 5.99 -6.16 -26.38
N LEU A 414 5.34 -5.78 -27.49
CA LEU A 414 4.58 -6.71 -28.34
C LEU A 414 5.41 -7.65 -29.17
N THR A 415 6.67 -7.34 -29.42
CA THR A 415 7.53 -8.24 -30.17
C THR A 415 8.25 -9.16 -29.23
N ASN A 416 7.89 -10.42 -29.19
CA ASN A 416 8.68 -11.51 -28.59
C ASN A 416 10.11 -11.64 -29.16
N ASN A 417 10.47 -10.80 -30.06
CA ASN A 417 11.80 -10.62 -30.64
C ASN A 417 12.53 -9.40 -30.09
N GLN A 418 12.44 -9.17 -28.83
CA GLN A 418 13.22 -8.20 -28.08
C GLN A 418 14.72 -8.29 -28.38
N ALA A 419 15.16 -9.43 -28.88
CA ALA A 419 16.57 -9.70 -29.17
C ALA A 419 17.19 -8.82 -30.25
N ALA A 420 16.43 -8.06 -31.03
CA ALA A 420 17.08 -7.48 -32.19
C ALA A 420 17.37 -6.00 -32.08
N GLU A 421 16.51 -5.11 -31.54
CA GLU A 421 16.76 -3.68 -31.71
C GLU A 421 15.97 -2.74 -30.77
N THR A 422 15.39 -3.24 -29.68
CA THR A 422 14.61 -2.41 -28.76
C THR A 422 15.24 -2.32 -27.39
N GLY A 423 15.40 -1.10 -26.87
CA GLY A 423 15.73 -0.87 -25.47
C GLY A 423 14.63 -1.39 -24.55
N ILE A 424 15.02 -1.89 -23.39
CA ILE A 424 14.11 -2.42 -22.38
C ILE A 424 14.44 -1.85 -21.00
N TYR A 425 13.47 -1.88 -20.08
CA TYR A 425 13.68 -1.65 -18.66
C TYR A 425 13.92 -3.00 -17.98
N GLU A 426 14.93 -3.07 -17.13
CA GLU A 426 15.32 -4.29 -16.43
C GLU A 426 15.45 -4.01 -14.92
N GLU A 427 14.82 -4.84 -14.07
CA GLU A 427 15.08 -4.77 -12.64
C GLU A 427 16.53 -5.12 -12.32
N ALA A 428 17.16 -4.31 -11.46
CA ALA A 428 18.54 -4.46 -11.04
C ALA A 428 18.76 -3.85 -9.66
N ASP A 429 18.75 -4.67 -8.62
CA ASP A 429 18.86 -4.21 -7.22
C ASP A 429 20.15 -3.45 -6.90
N PHE A 430 21.18 -3.57 -7.72
CA PHE A 430 22.43 -2.82 -7.60
C PHE A 430 22.40 -1.44 -8.29
N CYS A 431 21.32 -1.11 -8.98
CA CYS A 431 21.08 0.16 -9.64
C CYS A 431 20.24 1.10 -8.77
N SER A 432 20.33 2.38 -9.04
CA SER A 432 19.47 3.41 -8.50
C SER A 432 18.01 3.13 -8.89
N GLY A 433 17.06 3.42 -8.00
CA GLY A 433 15.64 3.10 -8.28
C GLY A 433 15.31 1.60 -8.35
N GLY A 434 16.34 0.72 -8.37
CA GLY A 434 16.18 -0.73 -8.49
C GLY A 434 15.95 -1.23 -9.90
N ALA A 435 16.22 -0.39 -10.93
CA ALA A 435 16.08 -0.74 -12.35
C ALA A 435 17.13 -0.04 -13.22
N LYS A 436 17.18 -0.38 -14.50
CA LYS A 436 18.06 0.21 -15.52
C LYS A 436 17.43 0.15 -16.89
N ALA A 437 17.93 0.92 -17.86
CA ALA A 437 17.61 0.77 -19.27
C ALA A 437 18.75 0.03 -19.99
N GLY A 438 18.44 -1.09 -20.63
CA GLY A 438 19.37 -1.94 -21.34
C GLY A 438 19.05 -2.13 -22.83
N TRP A 439 19.90 -2.87 -23.54
CA TRP A 439 19.74 -3.21 -24.96
C TRP A 439 19.61 -2.01 -25.90
N LEU A 440 20.24 -0.88 -25.55
CA LEU A 440 20.23 0.37 -26.31
C LEU A 440 21.27 0.36 -27.44
N GLY A 441 21.01 1.10 -28.52
CA GLY A 441 21.93 1.26 -29.63
C GLY A 441 21.60 0.43 -30.87
N ARG A 442 22.56 0.33 -31.83
CA ARG A 442 22.44 -0.36 -33.12
C ARG A 442 21.37 0.17 -34.09
N SER A 443 20.66 1.21 -33.70
CA SER A 443 19.66 1.89 -34.53
C SER A 443 19.59 3.36 -34.12
N GLU A 444 19.25 4.24 -35.06
CA GLU A 444 18.97 5.66 -34.77
C GLU A 444 17.75 5.85 -33.86
N LYS A 445 16.83 4.90 -33.88
CA LYS A 445 15.62 4.92 -33.05
C LYS A 445 15.78 4.23 -31.72
N ASN A 446 16.79 3.40 -31.55
CA ASN A 446 17.02 2.68 -30.29
C ASN A 446 17.92 3.49 -29.35
N ASP A 447 17.39 4.61 -28.91
CA ASP A 447 18.05 5.61 -28.08
C ASP A 447 17.34 5.76 -26.72
N LEU A 448 17.95 6.55 -25.84
CA LEU A 448 17.37 6.95 -24.56
C LEU A 448 17.29 8.48 -24.51
N GLN A 449 16.14 9.01 -24.10
CA GLN A 449 15.88 10.44 -24.07
C GLN A 449 15.26 10.88 -22.73
N TRP A 450 15.95 11.79 -22.03
CA TRP A 450 15.35 12.58 -20.97
C TRP A 450 14.81 13.87 -21.57
N ARG A 451 13.48 13.97 -21.74
CA ARG A 451 12.83 15.03 -22.53
C ARG A 451 12.52 16.30 -21.75
N ASN A 452 12.46 16.25 -20.42
CA ASN A 452 12.05 17.35 -19.55
C ASN A 452 13.14 17.65 -18.53
N VAL A 453 14.38 17.85 -19.00
CA VAL A 453 15.52 18.23 -18.15
C VAL A 453 15.43 19.75 -17.91
N TYR A 454 14.85 20.11 -16.77
CA TYR A 454 14.57 21.50 -16.45
C TYR A 454 15.78 22.22 -15.87
N SER A 455 16.04 23.44 -16.38
CA SER A 455 16.96 24.40 -15.77
C SER A 455 16.28 25.76 -15.61
N GLU A 456 16.28 26.30 -14.39
CA GLU A 456 15.66 27.60 -14.08
C GLU A 456 16.35 28.76 -14.80
N GLU A 457 17.68 28.73 -14.90
CA GLU A 457 18.48 29.82 -15.44
C GLU A 457 19.20 29.48 -16.75
N GLY A 458 19.45 28.17 -17.01
CA GLY A 458 20.40 27.73 -18.02
C GLY A 458 21.86 27.89 -17.57
N GLY A 459 22.78 27.48 -18.41
CA GLY A 459 24.23 27.59 -18.16
C GLY A 459 24.99 26.29 -18.27
N GLU A 460 26.22 26.26 -17.73
CA GLU A 460 27.08 25.08 -17.72
C GLU A 460 26.70 24.17 -16.53
N TYR A 461 26.56 22.88 -16.82
CA TYR A 461 26.27 21.82 -15.83
C TYR A 461 27.32 20.72 -15.92
N GLU A 462 27.61 20.08 -14.82
CA GLU A 462 28.28 18.79 -14.74
C GLU A 462 27.21 17.69 -14.78
N LEU A 463 27.22 16.90 -15.86
CA LEU A 463 26.35 15.73 -16.05
C LEU A 463 27.17 14.49 -15.69
N THR A 464 26.75 13.76 -14.68
CA THR A 464 27.34 12.48 -14.29
C THR A 464 26.42 11.35 -14.69
N LEU A 465 26.88 10.55 -15.66
CA LEU A 465 26.17 9.36 -16.13
C LEU A 465 26.62 8.15 -15.30
N THR A 466 25.68 7.38 -14.75
CA THR A 466 25.90 6.06 -14.16
C THR A 466 25.52 5.00 -15.17
N TYR A 467 26.47 4.10 -15.49
CA TYR A 467 26.34 3.12 -16.56
C TYR A 467 26.93 1.76 -16.20
N ILE A 468 26.52 0.70 -16.91
CA ILE A 468 26.94 -0.68 -16.69
C ILE A 468 27.35 -1.30 -18.03
N CYS A 469 28.59 -1.84 -18.13
CA CYS A 469 29.00 -2.66 -19.24
C CYS A 469 30.24 -3.53 -18.90
N GLY A 470 30.21 -4.79 -19.32
CA GLY A 470 31.32 -5.74 -19.11
C GLY A 470 32.46 -5.65 -20.11
N GLU A 471 32.30 -4.83 -21.13
CA GLU A 471 33.27 -4.59 -22.21
C GLU A 471 33.26 -3.11 -22.59
N GLU A 472 34.24 -2.67 -23.37
CA GLU A 472 34.28 -1.30 -23.88
C GLU A 472 33.12 -1.09 -24.86
N ARG A 473 32.24 -0.12 -24.55
CA ARG A 473 31.12 0.30 -25.37
C ARG A 473 31.11 1.81 -25.56
N LYS A 474 30.49 2.27 -26.63
CA LYS A 474 30.40 3.68 -26.99
C LYS A 474 28.97 4.17 -27.00
N LEU A 475 28.77 5.41 -26.58
CA LEU A 475 27.54 6.17 -26.80
C LEU A 475 27.88 7.60 -27.21
N TYR A 476 26.92 8.28 -27.81
CA TYR A 476 26.96 9.72 -28.10
C TYR A 476 25.95 10.42 -27.21
N LEU A 477 26.42 11.43 -26.48
CA LEU A 477 25.57 12.26 -25.62
C LEU A 477 25.32 13.59 -26.32
N SER A 478 24.07 13.92 -26.58
CA SER A 478 23.69 15.20 -27.20
C SER A 478 22.65 15.94 -26.34
N VAL A 479 22.70 17.29 -26.41
CA VAL A 479 21.73 18.17 -25.72
C VAL A 479 21.03 19.03 -26.74
N ASN A 480 19.70 19.09 -26.71
CA ASN A 480 18.81 19.88 -27.56
C ASN A 480 19.11 19.69 -29.07
N GLY A 481 19.42 18.46 -29.48
CA GLY A 481 19.73 18.14 -30.88
C GLY A 481 21.07 18.65 -31.37
N GLY A 482 21.98 19.07 -30.48
CA GLY A 482 23.33 19.43 -30.79
C GLY A 482 24.20 18.24 -31.27
N GLU A 483 25.45 18.52 -31.68
CA GLU A 483 26.43 17.49 -32.04
C GLU A 483 26.70 16.60 -30.80
N GLY A 484 26.65 15.26 -30.96
CA GLY A 484 26.86 14.32 -29.88
C GLY A 484 28.34 14.20 -29.47
N GLU A 485 28.61 14.26 -28.17
CA GLU A 485 29.95 13.93 -27.63
C GLU A 485 30.09 12.40 -27.54
N GLU A 486 31.16 11.84 -28.15
CA GLU A 486 31.49 10.42 -28.06
C GLU A 486 32.06 10.08 -26.68
N LEU A 487 31.45 9.14 -25.97
CA LEU A 487 31.93 8.58 -24.72
C LEU A 487 32.29 7.11 -24.92
N SER A 488 33.54 6.73 -24.66
CA SER A 488 34.00 5.34 -24.59
C SER A 488 34.01 4.90 -23.13
N LEU A 489 33.27 3.84 -22.80
CA LEU A 489 32.90 3.48 -21.43
C LEU A 489 33.14 1.99 -21.18
N ASN A 490 33.65 1.67 -19.97
CA ASN A 490 33.78 0.30 -19.48
C ASN A 490 33.65 0.29 -17.96
N SER A 491 32.66 -0.40 -17.39
CA SER A 491 32.50 -0.52 -15.95
C SER A 491 33.17 -1.75 -15.34
N GLY A 492 33.67 -2.66 -16.17
CA GLY A 492 34.37 -3.87 -15.75
C GLY A 492 33.49 -5.03 -15.31
N GLY A 493 32.17 -4.98 -15.58
CA GLY A 493 31.22 -6.04 -15.31
C GLY A 493 29.78 -5.59 -15.56
N TRP A 494 28.88 -6.55 -15.83
CA TRP A 494 27.45 -6.30 -16.07
C TRP A 494 26.64 -6.12 -14.79
N ASP A 495 27.27 -6.24 -13.65
CA ASP A 495 26.76 -6.07 -12.28
C ASP A 495 27.48 -4.96 -11.50
N LYS A 496 28.28 -4.15 -12.21
CA LYS A 496 29.17 -3.13 -11.62
C LYS A 496 28.88 -1.75 -12.22
N PRO A 497 28.08 -0.91 -11.57
CA PRO A 497 27.89 0.46 -11.99
C PRO A 497 29.20 1.25 -11.95
N ALA A 498 29.44 2.10 -12.97
CA ALA A 498 30.53 3.07 -12.99
C ALA A 498 30.00 4.45 -13.40
N ARG A 499 30.77 5.49 -13.11
CA ARG A 499 30.34 6.89 -13.29
C ARG A 499 31.24 7.62 -14.28
N ARG A 500 30.65 8.45 -15.13
CA ARG A 500 31.32 9.32 -16.06
C ARG A 500 30.75 10.72 -16.01
N THR A 501 31.57 11.72 -15.64
CA THR A 501 31.18 13.14 -15.64
C THR A 501 31.63 13.83 -16.91
N VAL A 502 30.75 14.61 -17.53
CA VAL A 502 31.01 15.49 -18.67
C VAL A 502 30.36 16.85 -18.41
N LYS A 503 30.84 17.88 -19.11
CA LYS A 503 30.25 19.22 -19.04
C LYS A 503 29.23 19.39 -20.17
N VAL A 504 28.06 19.88 -19.84
CA VAL A 504 26.98 20.16 -20.79
C VAL A 504 26.46 21.59 -20.59
N THR A 505 25.89 22.18 -21.65
CA THR A 505 25.22 23.48 -21.55
C THR A 505 23.70 23.26 -21.69
N LEU A 506 22.93 23.64 -20.66
CA LEU A 506 21.48 23.66 -20.69
C LEU A 506 20.98 25.07 -21.02
N GLN A 507 19.85 25.13 -21.71
CA GLN A 507 19.08 26.34 -21.91
C GLN A 507 18.12 26.55 -20.71
N LYS A 508 17.70 27.78 -20.50
CA LYS A 508 16.63 28.06 -19.55
C LYS A 508 15.33 27.35 -20.00
N GLY A 509 14.65 26.66 -19.06
CA GLY A 509 13.47 25.86 -19.31
C GLY A 509 13.84 24.39 -19.54
N ASP A 510 12.96 23.66 -20.24
CA ASP A 510 13.12 22.23 -20.51
C ASP A 510 14.16 21.97 -21.62
N ASN A 511 14.97 20.94 -21.40
CA ASN A 511 16.02 20.51 -22.31
C ASN A 511 15.81 19.02 -22.63
N LEU A 512 16.28 18.62 -23.81
CA LEU A 512 16.39 17.23 -24.23
C LEU A 512 17.84 16.76 -24.06
N VAL A 513 18.05 15.76 -23.23
CA VAL A 513 19.33 15.03 -23.17
C VAL A 513 19.13 13.66 -23.79
N ARG A 514 19.91 13.35 -24.83
CA ARG A 514 19.78 12.13 -25.63
C ARG A 514 21.06 11.32 -25.59
N LEU A 515 20.93 10.01 -25.36
CA LEU A 515 22.01 9.03 -25.51
C LEU A 515 21.68 8.14 -26.70
N HIS A 516 22.61 8.00 -27.65
CA HIS A 516 22.37 7.23 -28.88
C HIS A 516 23.65 6.62 -29.44
N ASN A 517 23.51 5.54 -30.22
CA ASN A 517 24.56 4.96 -31.06
C ASN A 517 23.91 4.10 -32.16
N ALA A 518 23.87 4.62 -33.39
CA ALA A 518 23.24 3.91 -34.50
C ALA A 518 24.02 2.68 -34.99
N ALA A 519 25.33 2.59 -34.68
CA ALA A 519 26.19 1.55 -35.23
C ALA A 519 26.41 0.36 -34.27
N GLU A 520 26.50 0.62 -32.97
CA GLU A 520 26.97 -0.35 -31.98
C GLU A 520 26.04 -0.37 -30.76
N TRP A 521 26.10 -1.45 -29.96
CA TRP A 521 25.41 -1.52 -28.67
C TRP A 521 26.00 -0.49 -27.70
N MET A 522 25.14 0.21 -26.99
CA MET A 522 25.50 1.11 -25.90
C MET A 522 25.71 0.35 -24.60
N PRO A 523 26.33 0.94 -23.56
CA PRO A 523 26.18 0.48 -22.17
C PRO A 523 24.72 0.48 -21.73
N ASP A 524 24.37 -0.35 -20.74
CA ASP A 524 23.16 -0.16 -19.97
C ASP A 524 23.28 1.10 -19.12
N ILE A 525 22.18 1.82 -18.95
CA ILE A 525 22.14 3.10 -18.24
C ILE A 525 21.29 2.96 -16.98
N ASP A 526 21.86 3.36 -15.85
CA ASP A 526 21.19 3.45 -14.56
C ASP A 526 20.53 4.83 -14.42
N CYS A 527 21.31 5.89 -14.29
CA CYS A 527 20.77 7.24 -14.12
C CYS A 527 21.76 8.30 -14.65
N MET A 528 21.27 9.53 -14.78
CA MET A 528 22.13 10.72 -14.84
C MET A 528 21.89 11.63 -13.65
N GLU A 529 22.95 12.27 -13.19
CA GLU A 529 22.90 13.33 -12.20
C GLU A 529 23.38 14.65 -12.82
N LEU A 530 22.72 15.74 -12.49
CA LEU A 530 23.05 17.09 -12.97
C LEU A 530 23.32 18.01 -11.80
N ALA A 531 24.44 18.72 -11.88
CA ALA A 531 24.78 19.78 -10.95
C ALA A 531 25.25 21.02 -11.72
N LYS A 532 24.79 22.22 -11.37
CA LYS A 532 25.26 23.47 -11.99
C LYS A 532 26.76 23.65 -11.73
N ALA A 533 27.52 23.83 -12.78
CA ALA A 533 28.98 23.89 -12.69
C ALA A 533 29.44 25.03 -11.77
N ASN A 534 30.36 24.73 -10.88
CA ASN A 534 30.89 25.66 -9.85
C ASN A 534 29.83 26.23 -8.89
N SER A 535 28.63 25.63 -8.77
CA SER A 535 27.64 26.00 -7.78
C SER A 535 27.81 25.18 -6.50
N LEU A 536 27.45 25.77 -5.38
CA LEU A 536 27.33 25.09 -4.09
C LEU A 536 25.87 24.75 -3.74
N ASP A 537 24.93 25.00 -4.65
CA ASP A 537 23.49 24.90 -4.38
C ASP A 537 23.06 23.50 -3.96
N VAL A 538 23.57 22.45 -4.62
CA VAL A 538 23.26 21.05 -4.25
C VAL A 538 23.68 20.75 -2.81
N TYR A 539 24.88 21.17 -2.42
CA TYR A 539 25.40 20.96 -1.06
C TYR A 539 24.64 21.78 -0.01
N ARG A 540 24.23 23.01 -0.36
CA ARG A 540 23.39 23.86 0.49
C ARG A 540 22.01 23.24 0.70
N GLN A 541 21.39 22.71 -0.35
CA GLN A 541 20.11 22.02 -0.29
C GLN A 541 20.17 20.74 0.57
N GLN A 542 21.24 19.96 0.47
CA GLN A 542 21.47 18.79 1.31
C GLN A 542 21.59 19.18 2.80
N LEU A 543 22.32 20.26 3.11
CA LEU A 543 22.39 20.75 4.49
C LEU A 543 21.01 21.27 4.98
N GLU A 544 20.26 21.96 4.13
CA GLU A 544 18.92 22.46 4.48
C GLU A 544 17.95 21.30 4.79
N SER A 545 17.99 20.23 4.02
CA SER A 545 17.24 19.00 4.31
C SER A 545 17.66 18.38 5.66
N ALA A 546 18.98 18.23 5.90
CA ALA A 546 19.49 17.70 7.16
C ALA A 546 19.07 18.56 8.37
N VAL A 547 19.01 19.89 8.22
CA VAL A 547 18.50 20.82 9.25
C VAL A 547 17.01 20.54 9.52
N GLY A 548 16.19 20.37 8.49
CA GLY A 548 14.78 20.01 8.65
C GLY A 548 14.59 18.69 9.42
N LYS A 549 15.36 17.65 9.08
CA LYS A 549 15.36 16.36 9.81
C LYS A 549 15.78 16.51 11.29
N ALA A 550 16.76 17.36 11.55
CA ALA A 550 17.18 17.65 12.93
C ALA A 550 16.06 18.36 13.72
N HIS A 551 15.37 19.32 13.12
CA HIS A 551 14.22 19.95 13.75
C HIS A 551 13.10 18.94 14.04
N ALA A 552 12.80 18.05 13.11
CA ALA A 552 11.82 16.98 13.30
C ALA A 552 12.22 16.02 14.43
N ALA A 553 13.50 15.64 14.51
CA ALA A 553 14.01 14.79 15.57
C ALA A 553 13.86 15.47 16.97
N LEU A 554 14.09 16.78 17.07
CA LEU A 554 13.96 17.52 18.32
C LEU A 554 12.52 17.66 18.82
N GLN A 555 11.50 17.38 17.99
CA GLN A 555 10.11 17.31 18.44
C GLN A 555 9.77 16.00 19.16
N LYS A 556 10.65 14.99 19.04
CA LYS A 556 10.46 13.69 19.70
C LYS A 556 10.93 13.70 21.13
N ASP A 557 10.48 12.71 21.92
CA ASP A 557 10.95 12.54 23.29
C ASP A 557 12.36 11.90 23.26
N LEU A 558 13.36 12.66 23.70
CA LEU A 558 14.79 12.33 23.65
C LEU A 558 15.43 12.56 25.00
N PRO A 559 16.41 11.72 25.40
CA PRO A 559 17.28 12.01 26.55
C PRO A 559 18.01 13.36 26.37
N ASP A 560 18.30 14.03 27.51
CA ASP A 560 18.89 15.39 27.49
C ASP A 560 20.22 15.48 26.72
N ASN A 561 21.11 14.49 26.92
CA ASN A 561 22.41 14.48 26.22
C ASN A 561 22.27 14.25 24.72
N VAL A 562 21.30 13.45 24.30
CA VAL A 562 21.00 13.22 22.88
C VAL A 562 20.40 14.45 22.23
N ARG A 563 19.41 15.07 22.88
CA ARG A 563 18.83 16.35 22.46
C ARG A 563 19.90 17.41 22.27
N LYS A 564 20.79 17.54 23.26
CA LYS A 564 21.90 18.49 23.22
C LYS A 564 22.87 18.21 22.07
N ALA A 565 23.16 16.94 21.75
CA ALA A 565 24.04 16.58 20.64
C ALA A 565 23.46 17.03 19.29
N VAL A 566 22.14 16.90 19.07
CA VAL A 566 21.47 17.41 17.87
C VAL A 566 21.49 18.95 17.84
N GLU A 567 21.22 19.61 18.97
CA GLU A 567 21.27 21.07 19.09
C GLU A 567 22.69 21.63 18.82
N ASP A 568 23.73 20.99 19.35
CA ASP A 568 25.12 21.37 19.11
C ASP A 568 25.52 21.17 17.62
N ALA A 569 25.04 20.11 16.98
CA ALA A 569 25.25 19.89 15.54
C ALA A 569 24.51 20.91 14.68
N LEU A 570 23.28 21.29 15.04
CA LEU A 570 22.54 22.39 14.39
C LEU A 570 23.29 23.73 14.50
N ALA A 571 23.74 24.08 15.71
CA ALA A 571 24.48 25.32 15.92
C ALA A 571 25.82 25.35 15.16
N ALA A 572 26.46 24.20 14.96
CA ALA A 572 27.64 24.08 14.10
C ALA A 572 27.30 24.23 12.61
N ALA A 573 26.16 23.70 12.18
CA ALA A 573 25.69 23.83 10.80
C ALA A 573 25.36 25.28 10.41
N GLU A 574 24.89 26.12 11.33
CA GLU A 574 24.67 27.54 11.14
C GLU A 574 25.97 28.35 10.89
N GLN A 575 27.10 27.79 11.29
CA GLN A 575 28.43 28.41 11.14
C GLN A 575 29.25 27.76 10.02
N VAL A 576 28.60 27.07 9.07
CA VAL A 576 29.27 26.34 8.00
C VAL A 576 30.14 27.28 7.14
N GLU A 577 31.35 26.85 6.80
CA GLU A 577 32.16 27.52 5.77
C GLU A 577 31.51 27.27 4.40
N GLU A 578 31.22 28.34 3.64
CA GLU A 578 30.62 28.28 2.30
C GLU A 578 31.62 27.66 1.26
N THR A 579 31.98 26.40 1.50
CA THR A 579 32.78 25.55 0.63
C THR A 579 32.10 24.18 0.50
N ARG A 580 32.45 23.43 -0.57
CA ARG A 580 31.94 22.08 -0.75
C ARG A 580 32.24 21.21 0.47
N GLU A 581 33.51 21.19 0.90
CA GLU A 581 33.94 20.40 2.04
C GLU A 581 33.20 20.84 3.35
N GLY A 582 32.98 22.14 3.53
CA GLY A 582 32.27 22.69 4.68
C GLY A 582 30.82 22.19 4.74
N TYR A 583 30.12 22.26 3.62
CA TYR A 583 28.74 21.78 3.52
C TYR A 583 28.66 20.25 3.71
N GLU A 584 29.51 19.47 3.03
CA GLU A 584 29.53 17.99 3.16
C GLU A 584 29.81 17.56 4.61
N GLN A 585 30.77 18.23 5.28
CA GLN A 585 31.08 17.93 6.68
C GLN A 585 29.94 18.28 7.63
N ALA A 586 29.31 19.44 7.47
CA ALA A 586 28.20 19.87 8.30
C ALA A 586 26.97 18.97 8.12
N THR A 587 26.63 18.65 6.87
CA THR A 587 25.53 17.72 6.53
C THR A 587 25.78 16.33 7.16
N GLY A 588 26.98 15.77 6.97
CA GLY A 588 27.32 14.46 7.52
C GLY A 588 27.28 14.42 9.05
N ALA A 589 27.78 15.45 9.71
CA ALA A 589 27.74 15.55 11.17
C ALA A 589 26.30 15.64 11.72
N LEU A 590 25.47 16.45 11.05
CA LEU A 590 24.07 16.64 11.44
C LEU A 590 23.23 15.38 11.22
N LEU A 591 23.37 14.71 10.07
CA LEU A 591 22.67 13.46 9.80
C LEU A 591 23.09 12.34 10.77
N ALA A 592 24.39 12.25 11.12
CA ALA A 592 24.87 11.29 12.12
C ALA A 592 24.28 11.55 13.50
N ALA A 593 24.14 12.82 13.91
CA ALA A 593 23.48 13.16 15.17
C ALA A 593 21.97 12.82 15.16
N VAL A 594 21.28 13.06 14.04
CA VAL A 594 19.87 12.72 13.87
C VAL A 594 19.67 11.20 13.89
N GLU A 595 20.48 10.44 13.15
CA GLU A 595 20.41 8.98 13.13
C GLU A 595 20.61 8.40 14.53
N SER A 596 21.65 8.87 15.25
CA SER A 596 21.87 8.47 16.65
C SER A 596 20.69 8.82 17.55
N ALA A 597 20.08 9.98 17.35
CA ALA A 597 18.91 10.40 18.14
C ALA A 597 17.70 9.50 17.90
N LEU A 598 17.44 9.10 16.65
CA LEU A 598 16.32 8.22 16.31
C LEU A 598 16.51 6.79 16.86
N GLN A 599 17.74 6.26 16.81
CA GLN A 599 18.08 4.96 17.42
C GLN A 599 17.83 4.98 18.92
N VAL A 600 18.34 6.01 19.63
CA VAL A 600 18.15 6.15 21.08
C VAL A 600 16.69 6.40 21.44
N GLN A 601 15.95 7.15 20.64
CA GLN A 601 14.54 7.50 20.88
C GLN A 601 13.65 6.25 20.97
N ALA A 602 13.84 5.27 20.11
CA ALA A 602 13.08 4.03 20.15
C ALA A 602 13.30 3.25 21.45
N ALA A 603 14.56 3.12 21.90
CA ALA A 603 14.90 2.49 23.18
C ALA A 603 14.36 3.30 24.37
N TYR A 604 14.49 4.63 24.33
CA TYR A 604 14.01 5.51 25.38
C TYR A 604 12.48 5.49 25.51
N GLY A 605 11.76 5.36 24.40
CA GLY A 605 10.31 5.15 24.40
C GLY A 605 9.90 3.86 25.11
N ARG A 606 10.61 2.73 24.86
CA ARG A 606 10.39 1.47 25.59
C ARG A 606 10.70 1.62 27.08
N PHE A 607 11.80 2.30 27.44
CA PHE A 607 12.15 2.58 28.82
C PHE A 607 11.09 3.43 29.52
N THR A 608 10.61 4.52 28.91
CA THR A 608 9.61 5.40 29.52
C THR A 608 8.27 4.68 29.72
N ALA A 609 7.87 3.80 28.81
CA ALA A 609 6.69 2.95 28.99
C ALA A 609 6.81 2.02 30.20
N LEU A 610 7.96 1.34 30.36
CA LEU A 610 8.24 0.49 31.55
C LEU A 610 8.27 1.32 32.82
N LEU A 611 8.91 2.49 32.81
CA LEU A 611 8.98 3.41 33.95
C LEU A 611 7.59 3.86 34.41
N GLU A 612 6.72 4.25 33.47
CA GLU A 612 5.33 4.64 33.77
C GLU A 612 4.57 3.47 34.39
N HIS A 613 4.71 2.28 33.79
CA HIS A 613 4.13 1.05 34.34
C HIS A 613 4.55 0.76 35.77
N CYS A 614 5.86 0.88 36.08
CA CYS A 614 6.36 0.75 37.44
C CYS A 614 5.72 1.81 38.37
N ARG A 615 5.66 3.06 37.94
CA ARG A 615 5.07 4.16 38.71
C ARG A 615 3.58 3.95 39.00
N GLU A 616 2.79 3.44 38.04
CA GLU A 616 1.38 3.12 38.26
C GLU A 616 1.20 2.01 39.29
N ASN A 617 2.02 0.95 39.24
CA ASN A 617 2.00 -0.10 40.28
C ASN A 617 2.47 0.39 41.68
N MET A 618 3.46 1.29 41.70
CA MET A 618 3.88 1.94 42.95
C MET A 618 2.75 2.72 43.62
N LYS A 619 1.92 3.45 42.86
CA LYS A 619 0.73 4.18 43.36
C LYS A 619 -0.26 3.21 44.04
N LYS A 620 -0.34 1.97 43.57
CA LYS A 620 -1.22 0.91 44.06
C LYS A 620 -0.59 0.07 45.17
N SER A 621 0.68 0.30 45.53
CA SER A 621 1.41 -0.47 46.55
C SER A 621 1.17 0.07 47.95
N GLU A 622 1.16 -0.84 48.97
CA GLU A 622 1.17 -0.46 50.40
C GLU A 622 2.44 0.33 50.72
N ALA A 623 2.31 1.31 51.62
CA ALA A 623 3.45 2.10 52.12
C ALA A 623 4.34 1.23 53.06
N GLY A 624 5.65 1.34 52.89
CA GLY A 624 6.63 0.60 53.72
C GLY A 624 8.06 0.81 53.23
N GLU A 625 9.04 0.28 53.97
CA GLU A 625 10.46 0.41 53.65
C GLU A 625 10.82 -0.16 52.28
N ALA A 626 10.17 -1.27 51.88
CA ALA A 626 10.36 -1.88 50.55
C ALA A 626 9.93 -0.93 49.40
N LEU A 627 8.78 -0.25 49.55
CA LEU A 627 8.31 0.72 48.56
C LEU A 627 9.21 1.97 48.51
N GLU A 628 9.67 2.44 49.66
CA GLU A 628 10.59 3.59 49.71
C GLU A 628 11.93 3.26 49.03
N ALA A 629 12.50 2.07 49.29
CA ALA A 629 13.72 1.60 48.67
C ALA A 629 13.54 1.45 47.13
N PHE A 630 12.45 0.84 46.69
CA PHE A 630 12.14 0.68 45.26
C PHE A 630 11.92 2.04 44.58
N THR A 631 11.20 2.97 45.22
CA THR A 631 11.03 4.34 44.70
C THR A 631 12.38 5.04 44.49
N ALA A 632 13.30 4.93 45.44
CA ALA A 632 14.64 5.51 45.32
C ALA A 632 15.43 4.90 44.15
N GLN A 633 15.31 3.58 43.93
CA GLN A 633 15.94 2.87 42.82
C GLN A 633 15.36 3.30 41.46
N VAL A 634 14.03 3.34 41.35
CA VAL A 634 13.32 3.79 40.13
C VAL A 634 13.73 5.20 39.72
N GLU A 635 13.76 6.14 40.68
CA GLU A 635 14.16 7.53 40.41
C GLU A 635 15.67 7.65 40.08
N GLN A 636 16.51 6.78 40.62
CA GLN A 636 17.92 6.73 40.22
C GLN A 636 18.09 6.26 38.79
N VAL A 637 17.43 5.17 38.43
CA VAL A 637 17.48 4.61 37.04
C VAL A 637 16.85 5.56 36.03
N ALA A 638 15.74 6.23 36.40
CA ALA A 638 15.11 7.24 35.54
C ALA A 638 16.07 8.40 35.23
N ARG A 639 16.85 8.88 36.21
CA ARG A 639 17.89 9.89 35.96
C ARG A 639 18.98 9.37 35.02
N GLN A 640 19.46 8.12 35.24
CA GLN A 640 20.48 7.51 34.39
C GLN A 640 20.01 7.41 32.91
N ALA A 641 18.79 6.97 32.69
CA ALA A 641 18.21 6.91 31.35
C ALA A 641 18.02 8.29 30.74
N GLY A 642 17.57 9.29 31.51
CA GLY A 642 17.44 10.68 31.08
C GLY A 642 18.76 11.34 30.66
N GLU A 643 19.89 10.90 31.23
CA GLU A 643 21.24 11.36 30.89
C GLU A 643 21.93 10.46 29.84
N ALA A 644 21.29 9.41 29.34
CA ALA A 644 21.87 8.50 28.35
C ALA A 644 22.24 9.23 27.06
N ALA A 645 23.36 8.84 26.47
CA ALA A 645 23.83 9.36 25.18
C ALA A 645 23.75 8.31 24.05
N THR A 646 23.51 7.05 24.41
CA THR A 646 23.49 5.91 23.48
C THR A 646 22.34 4.95 23.80
N GLU A 647 21.85 4.23 22.78
CA GLU A 647 20.87 3.15 22.94
C GLU A 647 21.29 2.13 24.00
N LYS A 648 22.57 1.72 23.99
CA LYS A 648 23.11 0.77 24.94
C LYS A 648 23.01 1.23 26.41
N GLU A 649 23.14 2.52 26.68
CA GLU A 649 22.96 3.08 27.99
C GLU A 649 21.50 3.06 28.44
N VAL A 650 20.58 3.33 27.53
CA VAL A 650 19.13 3.22 27.76
C VAL A 650 18.75 1.75 28.03
N ASP A 651 19.24 0.81 27.21
CA ASP A 651 18.98 -0.62 27.40
C ASP A 651 19.52 -1.12 28.76
N ALA A 652 20.69 -0.64 29.19
CA ALA A 652 21.23 -0.95 30.50
C ALA A 652 20.37 -0.40 31.65
N ALA A 653 19.82 0.81 31.49
CA ALA A 653 18.87 1.39 32.44
C ALA A 653 17.56 0.60 32.46
N MET A 654 17.05 0.19 31.28
CA MET A 654 15.84 -0.63 31.16
C MET A 654 16.03 -1.99 31.86
N ALA A 655 17.16 -2.66 31.66
CA ALA A 655 17.49 -3.91 32.35
C ALA A 655 17.55 -3.73 33.88
N SER A 656 18.17 -2.64 34.36
CA SER A 656 18.24 -2.31 35.77
C SER A 656 16.86 -2.01 36.37
N LEU A 657 15.97 -1.34 35.62
CA LEU A 657 14.59 -1.09 36.06
C LEU A 657 13.76 -2.38 36.10
N SER A 658 13.91 -3.26 35.11
CA SER A 658 13.24 -4.56 35.07
C SER A 658 13.67 -5.46 36.24
N GLU A 659 14.98 -5.50 36.53
CA GLU A 659 15.50 -6.27 37.69
C GLU A 659 14.98 -5.72 39.02
N ALA A 660 14.98 -4.39 39.19
CA ALA A 660 14.47 -3.75 40.41
C ALA A 660 12.96 -3.98 40.57
N ALA A 661 12.20 -3.88 39.47
CA ALA A 661 10.77 -4.13 39.48
C ALA A 661 10.45 -5.60 39.79
N ALA A 662 11.13 -6.54 39.17
CA ALA A 662 10.98 -7.96 39.45
C ALA A 662 11.28 -8.25 40.90
N GLY A 663 12.39 -7.72 41.45
CA GLY A 663 12.77 -7.86 42.87
C GLY A 663 11.71 -7.31 43.85
N PHE A 664 11.13 -6.14 43.54
CA PHE A 664 10.08 -5.54 44.37
C PHE A 664 8.75 -6.32 44.30
N PHE A 665 8.23 -6.55 43.09
CA PHE A 665 6.90 -7.16 42.92
C PHE A 665 6.84 -8.65 43.31
N THR A 666 7.98 -9.33 43.42
CA THR A 666 8.05 -10.72 43.92
C THR A 666 8.44 -10.82 45.38
N SER A 667 8.86 -9.73 46.03
CA SER A 667 9.27 -9.68 47.46
C SER A 667 8.11 -9.93 48.42
N ASP A 668 8.31 -10.71 49.47
CA ASP A 668 7.34 -10.93 50.54
C ASP A 668 7.05 -9.67 51.39
N GLU A 669 7.84 -8.61 51.23
CA GLU A 669 7.69 -7.34 51.96
C GLU A 669 6.83 -6.32 51.19
N ALA A 670 6.50 -6.59 49.92
CA ALA A 670 5.74 -5.69 49.07
C ALA A 670 4.34 -6.24 48.76
N TRP A 671 3.31 -5.42 48.89
CA TRP A 671 1.91 -5.81 48.63
C TRP A 671 1.15 -4.70 47.93
N PRO A 672 0.15 -5.03 47.05
CA PRO A 672 -0.82 -4.07 46.60
C PRO A 672 -1.73 -3.64 47.75
N LYS A 673 -2.28 -2.42 47.70
CA LYS A 673 -3.29 -1.94 48.66
C LYS A 673 -4.55 -2.80 48.56
N GLU A 674 -5.30 -2.86 49.64
CA GLU A 674 -6.58 -3.57 49.66
C GLU A 674 -7.53 -3.10 48.54
N GLY A 675 -8.01 -4.04 47.75
CA GLY A 675 -8.85 -3.76 46.59
C GLY A 675 -8.14 -3.29 45.31
N GLU A 676 -6.82 -3.12 45.38
CA GLU A 676 -5.96 -2.80 44.24
C GLU A 676 -5.29 -4.06 43.68
N ARG A 677 -4.94 -4.02 42.39
CA ARG A 677 -4.15 -5.08 41.76
C ARG A 677 -2.95 -4.51 41.03
N TRP A 678 -1.86 -5.24 41.03
CA TRP A 678 -0.67 -4.95 40.23
C TRP A 678 -0.82 -5.53 38.86
N GLU A 679 -0.38 -4.83 37.85
CA GLU A 679 -0.10 -5.39 36.56
C GLU A 679 1.35 -5.85 36.49
N LEU A 680 1.57 -7.15 36.34
CA LEU A 680 2.88 -7.78 36.37
C LEU A 680 3.33 -8.33 35.03
N THR A 681 2.82 -7.80 33.92
CA THR A 681 3.18 -8.16 32.56
C THR A 681 4.69 -8.04 32.31
N LEU A 682 5.35 -7.12 33.00
CA LEU A 682 6.82 -6.94 32.96
C LEU A 682 7.63 -8.20 33.41
N LEU A 683 7.00 -9.18 34.08
CA LEU A 683 7.61 -10.45 34.44
C LEU A 683 7.52 -11.52 33.35
N MET A 684 6.81 -11.23 32.27
CA MET A 684 6.65 -12.11 31.11
C MET A 684 7.71 -11.80 30.06
N ASP A 685 8.15 -12.83 29.35
CA ASP A 685 8.99 -12.67 28.17
C ASP A 685 8.09 -12.45 26.94
N ASN A 686 8.37 -11.40 26.18
CA ASN A 686 7.69 -11.06 24.93
C ASN A 686 6.15 -11.21 24.96
N PRO A 687 5.42 -10.49 25.81
CA PRO A 687 3.98 -10.63 25.95
C PRO A 687 3.18 -10.14 24.73
N SER A 688 3.77 -9.27 23.90
CA SER A 688 3.18 -8.69 22.68
C SER A 688 3.84 -9.20 21.38
N PHE A 689 4.50 -10.34 21.43
CA PHE A 689 5.04 -11.07 20.29
C PHE A 689 5.93 -10.27 19.32
N ASN A 690 6.78 -9.39 19.86
CA ASN A 690 7.76 -8.65 19.05
C ASN A 690 8.62 -9.59 18.19
N PRO A 691 8.88 -9.28 16.91
CA PRO A 691 9.55 -10.19 15.97
C PRO A 691 10.95 -10.63 16.42
N ASP A 692 11.70 -9.74 17.04
CA ASP A 692 13.11 -9.94 17.41
C ASP A 692 13.29 -10.57 18.81
N GLU A 693 12.20 -10.84 19.51
CA GLU A 693 12.20 -11.40 20.86
C GLU A 693 11.70 -12.85 20.89
N SER A 694 12.23 -13.64 21.82
CA SER A 694 11.81 -15.01 22.12
C SER A 694 11.08 -15.07 23.48
N GLY A 695 10.80 -16.24 23.99
CA GLY A 695 10.22 -16.44 25.34
C GLY A 695 9.11 -17.48 25.35
N TRP A 696 8.56 -17.83 24.19
CA TRP A 696 7.49 -18.83 24.08
C TRP A 696 7.97 -20.15 23.50
N SER A 697 7.40 -21.27 23.98
CA SER A 697 7.84 -22.63 23.60
C SER A 697 7.45 -23.05 22.18
N ASP A 698 6.44 -22.43 21.57
CA ASP A 698 6.02 -22.63 20.18
C ASP A 698 5.90 -21.25 19.54
N MET A 699 6.48 -21.08 18.35
CA MET A 699 6.56 -19.78 17.69
C MET A 699 5.41 -19.60 16.71
N PRO A 700 4.60 -18.53 16.88
CA PRO A 700 3.56 -18.17 15.93
C PRO A 700 4.12 -17.45 14.69
N THR A 701 3.31 -17.40 13.63
CA THR A 701 3.50 -16.40 12.57
C THR A 701 3.16 -15.02 13.11
N ARG A 702 3.92 -14.00 12.74
CA ARG A 702 3.77 -12.62 13.24
C ARG A 702 3.56 -11.66 12.07
N GLY A 703 2.65 -10.72 12.20
CA GLY A 703 2.36 -9.70 11.20
C GLY A 703 1.32 -8.71 11.70
N SER A 704 1.30 -7.52 11.15
CA SER A 704 0.31 -6.48 11.48
C SER A 704 0.16 -6.19 12.98
N GLY A 705 1.24 -6.33 13.76
CA GLY A 705 1.24 -6.11 15.20
C GLY A 705 0.55 -7.20 16.03
N VAL A 706 0.25 -8.37 15.46
CA VAL A 706 -0.34 -9.52 16.14
C VAL A 706 0.37 -10.82 15.77
N ALA A 707 -0.01 -11.91 16.42
CA ALA A 707 0.51 -13.26 16.17
C ALA A 707 -0.62 -14.23 15.82
N GLU A 708 -0.32 -15.26 15.01
CA GLU A 708 -1.32 -16.24 14.63
C GLU A 708 -0.78 -17.67 14.56
N PHE A 709 -1.71 -18.60 14.71
CA PHE A 709 -1.58 -19.99 14.26
C PHE A 709 -2.70 -20.30 13.26
N TYR A 710 -2.30 -20.58 12.02
CA TYR A 710 -3.22 -20.90 10.96
C TYR A 710 -3.09 -22.37 10.56
N ASN A 711 -4.22 -23.08 10.45
CA ASN A 711 -4.37 -24.44 9.96
C ASN A 711 -3.43 -25.47 10.62
N ARG A 712 -3.17 -25.35 11.96
CA ARG A 712 -2.28 -26.27 12.69
C ARG A 712 -2.68 -26.46 14.15
N ASN A 713 -2.20 -27.57 14.77
CA ASN A 713 -2.13 -27.71 16.23
C ASN A 713 -0.98 -26.87 16.79
N PHE A 714 -1.13 -26.38 18.01
CA PHE A 714 -0.09 -25.64 18.72
C PHE A 714 -0.17 -25.86 20.23
N ASN A 715 0.96 -25.66 20.92
CA ASN A 715 1.06 -25.64 22.38
C ASN A 715 2.10 -24.61 22.80
N MET A 716 1.68 -23.35 22.73
CA MET A 716 2.53 -22.21 23.05
C MET A 716 2.46 -21.91 24.54
N SER A 717 3.58 -21.84 25.22
CA SER A 717 3.61 -21.52 26.66
C SER A 717 4.92 -20.91 27.12
N GLN A 718 4.86 -20.19 28.23
CA GLN A 718 6.02 -19.83 29.08
C GLN A 718 5.73 -20.17 30.52
N THR A 719 6.77 -20.25 31.35
CA THR A 719 6.67 -20.57 32.79
C THR A 719 7.37 -19.48 33.58
N LEU A 720 6.63 -18.74 34.37
CA LEU A 720 7.11 -17.78 35.31
C LEU A 720 7.42 -18.50 36.62
N THR A 721 8.50 -18.09 37.30
CA THR A 721 8.96 -18.67 38.57
C THR A 721 9.33 -17.58 39.57
N GLY A 722 9.29 -17.91 40.87
CA GLY A 722 9.58 -16.94 41.95
C GLY A 722 8.44 -15.94 42.17
N LEU A 723 7.25 -16.26 41.68
CA LEU A 723 6.07 -15.42 41.91
C LEU A 723 5.59 -15.50 43.36
N LYS A 724 4.90 -14.47 43.80
CA LYS A 724 4.15 -14.52 45.06
C LYS A 724 3.04 -15.54 44.99
N ASN A 725 2.75 -16.23 46.11
CA ASN A 725 1.54 -17.03 46.18
C ASN A 725 0.31 -16.11 46.25
N GLY A 726 -0.79 -16.49 45.62
CA GLY A 726 -2.03 -15.71 45.58
C GLY A 726 -2.78 -15.86 44.28
N LYS A 727 -3.75 -14.97 44.09
CA LYS A 727 -4.60 -14.96 42.91
C LYS A 727 -3.96 -14.17 41.79
N TYR A 728 -3.87 -14.80 40.61
CA TYR A 728 -3.46 -14.15 39.36
C TYR A 728 -4.58 -14.16 38.33
N THR A 729 -4.64 -13.10 37.56
CA THR A 729 -5.52 -13.02 36.41
C THR A 729 -4.66 -12.87 35.16
N ILE A 730 -4.81 -13.77 34.20
CA ILE A 730 -4.23 -13.70 32.87
C ILE A 730 -5.26 -13.11 31.92
N GLN A 731 -4.87 -12.13 31.15
CA GLN A 731 -5.67 -11.56 30.07
C GLN A 731 -4.91 -11.65 28.75
N VAL A 732 -5.60 -11.94 27.64
CA VAL A 732 -5.04 -11.94 26.30
C VAL A 732 -6.10 -11.55 25.31
N ASN A 733 -5.76 -10.73 24.33
CA ASN A 733 -6.58 -10.53 23.15
C ASN A 733 -6.42 -11.75 22.26
N ALA A 734 -7.47 -12.53 22.05
CA ALA A 734 -7.40 -13.73 21.24
C ALA A 734 -8.76 -14.11 20.67
N LEU A 735 -8.76 -14.53 19.41
CA LEU A 735 -9.92 -15.08 18.71
C LEU A 735 -9.60 -16.47 18.15
N TYR A 736 -10.62 -17.27 17.97
CA TYR A 736 -10.49 -18.57 17.31
C TYR A 736 -11.63 -18.83 16.34
N ARG A 737 -11.28 -19.37 15.17
CA ARG A 737 -12.20 -19.87 14.14
C ARG A 737 -11.94 -21.36 13.94
N THR A 738 -12.98 -22.18 14.02
CA THR A 738 -12.89 -23.65 14.02
C THR A 738 -12.85 -24.27 12.60
N GLY A 739 -12.61 -23.56 11.55
CA GLY A 739 -12.61 -24.05 10.18
C GLY A 739 -12.81 -22.89 9.20
N GLU A 740 -13.31 -23.16 7.99
CA GLU A 740 -13.60 -22.09 7.02
C GLU A 740 -14.56 -21.03 7.61
N ASN A 741 -14.36 -19.78 7.18
CA ASN A 741 -15.27 -18.71 7.55
C ASN A 741 -16.60 -18.86 6.76
N ASP A 742 -17.54 -19.57 7.35
CA ASP A 742 -18.88 -19.86 6.81
C ASP A 742 -19.97 -18.86 7.29
N GLY A 743 -19.57 -17.77 7.93
CA GLY A 743 -20.48 -16.81 8.54
C GLY A 743 -21.04 -17.25 9.90
N GLY A 744 -20.42 -18.24 10.54
CA GLY A 744 -20.70 -18.65 11.92
C GLY A 744 -21.99 -19.43 12.12
N GLU A 745 -22.38 -20.27 11.19
CA GLU A 745 -23.61 -21.09 11.30
C GLU A 745 -23.59 -21.99 12.55
N ALA A 746 -22.45 -22.63 12.87
CA ALA A 746 -22.31 -23.43 14.08
C ALA A 746 -22.37 -22.58 15.36
N TYR A 747 -21.80 -21.37 15.35
CA TYR A 747 -21.89 -20.42 16.47
C TYR A 747 -23.35 -19.98 16.69
N LYS A 748 -24.01 -19.52 15.63
CA LYS A 748 -25.42 -19.07 15.68
C LYS A 748 -26.37 -20.15 16.16
N SER A 749 -26.10 -21.41 15.82
CA SER A 749 -26.91 -22.57 16.28
C SER A 749 -26.51 -23.11 17.67
N GLY A 750 -25.44 -22.57 18.28
CA GLY A 750 -24.93 -23.04 19.57
C GLY A 750 -24.26 -24.42 19.51
N THR A 751 -23.80 -24.82 18.34
CA THR A 751 -23.14 -26.15 18.11
C THR A 751 -21.66 -26.01 17.83
N GLU A 752 -21.10 -24.80 17.85
CA GLU A 752 -19.65 -24.57 17.66
C GLU A 752 -18.86 -25.24 18.81
N ALA A 753 -17.81 -25.97 18.45
CA ALA A 753 -16.89 -26.61 19.39
C ALA A 753 -15.50 -25.95 19.25
N ILE A 754 -15.23 -24.95 20.09
CA ILE A 754 -13.91 -24.29 20.16
C ILE A 754 -12.87 -25.32 20.66
N GLN A 755 -11.80 -25.48 19.88
CA GLN A 755 -10.70 -26.42 20.20
C GLN A 755 -9.50 -25.71 20.84
N ALA A 756 -9.38 -24.40 20.64
CA ALA A 756 -8.29 -23.62 21.23
C ALA A 756 -8.69 -23.14 22.64
N THR A 757 -7.72 -23.18 23.57
CA THR A 757 -7.90 -22.77 24.96
C THR A 757 -6.78 -21.85 25.41
N LEU A 758 -7.14 -20.84 26.23
CA LEU A 758 -6.24 -20.15 27.14
C LEU A 758 -6.06 -21.02 28.36
N PHE A 759 -4.83 -21.25 28.83
CA PHE A 759 -4.58 -22.03 30.04
C PHE A 759 -3.59 -21.35 30.99
N ALA A 760 -3.75 -21.62 32.28
CA ALA A 760 -2.87 -21.19 33.36
C ALA A 760 -2.76 -22.32 34.41
N ASN A 761 -1.60 -22.96 34.52
CA ASN A 761 -1.38 -24.18 35.31
C ASN A 761 -2.39 -25.29 34.91
N GLN A 762 -3.34 -25.58 35.82
CA GLN A 762 -4.40 -26.59 35.62
C GLN A 762 -5.73 -25.98 35.12
N GLU A 763 -5.85 -24.67 35.23
CA GLU A 763 -7.05 -23.95 34.80
C GLU A 763 -7.02 -23.70 33.28
N SER A 764 -8.18 -23.74 32.63
CA SER A 764 -8.28 -23.43 31.21
C SER A 764 -9.69 -23.00 30.84
N GLN A 765 -9.78 -22.21 29.76
CA GLN A 765 -11.06 -21.83 29.15
C GLN A 765 -10.93 -21.78 27.63
N PRO A 766 -12.02 -22.03 26.87
CA PRO A 766 -12.04 -21.83 25.42
C PRO A 766 -11.71 -20.38 25.04
N ILE A 767 -10.99 -20.20 23.94
CA ILE A 767 -10.78 -18.89 23.31
C ILE A 767 -12.11 -18.37 22.77
N VAL A 768 -12.32 -17.08 22.83
CA VAL A 768 -13.50 -16.42 22.26
C VAL A 768 -13.62 -16.72 20.77
N SER A 769 -14.81 -17.13 20.33
CA SER A 769 -15.07 -17.38 18.90
C SER A 769 -14.91 -16.11 18.07
N LEU A 770 -14.34 -16.23 16.87
CA LEU A 770 -14.37 -15.18 15.86
C LEU A 770 -15.78 -14.61 15.67
N TYR A 771 -16.78 -15.47 15.73
CA TYR A 771 -18.18 -15.15 15.47
C TYR A 771 -18.92 -14.48 16.65
N ALA A 772 -18.24 -14.25 17.78
CA ALA A 772 -18.80 -13.55 18.93
C ALA A 772 -19.05 -12.05 18.68
N PHE A 773 -18.29 -11.47 17.75
CA PHE A 773 -18.38 -10.06 17.40
C PHE A 773 -18.55 -9.91 15.89
N PRO A 774 -19.81 -9.88 15.39
CA PRO A 774 -20.04 -9.55 13.98
C PRO A 774 -19.70 -8.09 13.75
N TYR A 775 -19.00 -7.84 12.63
CA TYR A 775 -18.74 -6.49 12.18
C TYR A 775 -20.07 -5.90 11.65
N GLU A 776 -20.46 -4.75 12.16
CA GLU A 776 -21.59 -3.98 11.65
C GLU A 776 -21.04 -2.86 10.76
N GLU A 777 -21.51 -2.77 9.51
CA GLU A 777 -21.00 -1.82 8.48
C GLU A 777 -21.07 -0.33 8.90
N GLU A 778 -21.80 -0.01 9.96
CA GLU A 778 -21.98 1.37 10.44
C GLU A 778 -21.12 1.72 11.66
N ASN A 779 -20.11 0.93 12.01
CA ASN A 779 -19.24 1.28 13.14
C ASN A 779 -18.09 2.21 12.72
N PRO A 780 -18.18 3.52 12.98
CA PRO A 780 -17.20 4.49 12.51
C PRO A 780 -15.79 4.33 13.13
N ASP A 781 -15.68 3.57 14.23
CA ASP A 781 -14.42 3.41 14.97
C ASP A 781 -13.48 2.35 14.36
N PHE A 782 -13.97 1.50 13.45
CA PHE A 782 -13.19 0.39 12.90
C PHE A 782 -12.63 0.64 11.50
N GLY A 783 -13.06 1.70 10.82
CA GLY A 783 -12.68 1.93 9.43
C GLY A 783 -13.03 0.77 8.50
N ASP A 784 -12.31 0.67 7.40
CA ASP A 784 -12.53 -0.39 6.40
C ASP A 784 -11.65 -1.61 6.73
N LEU A 785 -12.28 -2.70 7.17
CA LEU A 785 -11.61 -3.96 7.49
C LEU A 785 -11.83 -5.01 6.40
N ASP A 786 -10.83 -5.91 6.24
CA ASP A 786 -11.01 -7.12 5.43
C ASP A 786 -12.00 -8.06 6.11
N LEU A 787 -13.18 -8.23 5.48
CA LEU A 787 -14.27 -9.04 5.98
C LEU A 787 -14.60 -10.18 5.03
N LYS A 788 -14.90 -11.35 5.62
CA LYS A 788 -15.49 -12.47 4.89
C LYS A 788 -16.77 -12.90 5.63
N ASN A 789 -17.89 -12.90 4.92
CA ASN A 789 -19.20 -13.25 5.48
C ASN A 789 -19.59 -12.41 6.72
N GLY A 790 -19.19 -11.12 6.77
CA GLY A 790 -19.51 -10.20 7.87
C GLY A 790 -18.61 -10.31 9.11
N TYR A 791 -17.48 -11.04 9.02
CA TYR A 791 -16.50 -11.20 10.09
C TYR A 791 -15.09 -10.95 9.59
N ILE A 792 -14.19 -10.45 10.46
CA ILE A 792 -12.79 -10.17 10.13
C ILE A 792 -12.08 -11.43 9.62
N ASN A 793 -11.13 -11.26 8.67
CA ASN A 793 -10.49 -12.39 7.99
C ASN A 793 -8.98 -12.20 7.75
N SER A 794 -8.37 -11.23 8.40
CA SER A 794 -6.91 -10.98 8.31
C SER A 794 -6.32 -10.61 9.68
N MET A 795 -5.00 -10.78 9.82
CA MET A 795 -4.25 -10.35 11.01
C MET A 795 -4.40 -8.84 11.24
N TYR A 796 -4.41 -8.03 10.18
CA TYR A 796 -4.61 -6.60 10.28
C TYR A 796 -6.00 -6.26 10.86
N ALA A 797 -7.06 -6.87 10.36
CA ALA A 797 -8.40 -6.66 10.90
C ALA A 797 -8.50 -7.12 12.36
N ALA A 798 -7.82 -8.22 12.72
CA ALA A 798 -7.72 -8.65 14.13
C ALA A 798 -7.00 -7.63 15.01
N SER A 799 -5.89 -7.04 14.55
CA SER A 799 -5.16 -6.01 15.30
C SER A 799 -6.01 -4.78 15.59
N VAL A 800 -6.79 -4.33 14.62
CA VAL A 800 -7.72 -3.20 14.79
C VAL A 800 -8.80 -3.53 15.84
N CYS A 801 -9.40 -4.71 15.76
CA CYS A 801 -10.40 -5.14 16.75
C CYS A 801 -9.82 -5.30 18.16
N PHE A 802 -8.60 -5.82 18.29
CA PHE A 802 -7.90 -5.95 19.57
C PHE A 802 -7.60 -4.57 20.19
N ALA A 803 -7.19 -3.60 19.37
CA ALA A 803 -6.97 -2.22 19.83
C ALA A 803 -8.24 -1.56 20.39
N GLN A 804 -9.42 -1.98 19.94
CA GLN A 804 -10.73 -1.54 20.45
C GLN A 804 -11.23 -2.39 21.64
N GLY A 805 -10.46 -3.37 22.11
CA GLY A 805 -10.80 -4.22 23.24
C GLY A 805 -11.78 -5.35 22.91
N TRP A 806 -11.90 -5.77 21.66
CA TRP A 806 -12.65 -6.95 21.28
C TRP A 806 -11.83 -8.23 21.49
N TYR A 807 -12.51 -9.37 21.64
CA TYR A 807 -11.91 -10.70 21.82
C TYR A 807 -10.98 -10.81 23.05
N VAL A 808 -11.28 -10.08 24.12
CA VAL A 808 -10.55 -10.19 25.38
C VAL A 808 -10.89 -11.51 26.07
N ASN A 809 -9.89 -12.34 26.36
CA ASN A 809 -10.01 -13.56 27.16
C ASN A 809 -9.38 -13.34 28.51
N THR A 810 -10.03 -13.76 29.59
CA THR A 810 -9.56 -13.55 30.97
C THR A 810 -9.67 -14.84 31.76
N LEU A 811 -8.59 -15.28 32.42
CA LEU A 811 -8.53 -16.51 33.20
C LEU A 811 -7.90 -16.25 34.56
N ASP A 812 -8.61 -16.58 35.63
CA ASP A 812 -8.12 -16.54 37.01
C ASP A 812 -7.45 -17.85 37.40
N VAL A 813 -6.35 -17.77 38.13
CA VAL A 813 -5.61 -18.92 38.64
C VAL A 813 -5.01 -18.60 40.00
N ASN A 814 -4.99 -19.58 40.91
CA ASN A 814 -4.25 -19.49 42.19
C ASN A 814 -2.86 -20.11 42.00
N VAL A 815 -1.85 -19.39 42.45
CA VAL A 815 -0.44 -19.83 42.55
C VAL A 815 -0.14 -20.10 44.02
N ASP A 816 0.37 -21.29 44.31
CA ASP A 816 0.67 -21.76 45.66
C ASP A 816 2.14 -22.27 45.87
N ASP A 817 2.86 -22.43 44.77
CA ASP A 817 4.25 -22.89 44.71
C ASP A 817 5.20 -21.90 44.03
N GLY A 818 4.79 -20.66 43.81
CA GLY A 818 5.56 -19.62 43.13
C GLY A 818 5.77 -19.85 41.63
N ARG A 819 5.00 -20.76 41.01
CA ARG A 819 5.14 -21.11 39.60
C ARG A 819 3.84 -20.94 38.83
N LEU A 820 3.93 -20.34 37.67
CA LEU A 820 2.80 -20.11 36.80
C LEU A 820 3.16 -20.43 35.34
N ARG A 821 2.58 -21.49 34.78
CA ARG A 821 2.71 -21.82 33.38
C ARG A 821 1.45 -21.33 32.62
N ILE A 822 1.64 -20.42 31.67
CA ILE A 822 0.55 -19.81 30.89
C ILE A 822 0.74 -20.07 29.40
N GLY A 823 -0.35 -20.07 28.65
CA GLY A 823 -0.24 -20.20 27.19
C GLY A 823 -1.56 -20.47 26.48
N LEU A 824 -1.42 -20.73 25.19
CA LEU A 824 -2.48 -21.12 24.30
C LEU A 824 -2.26 -22.55 23.78
N LEU A 825 -3.33 -23.33 23.70
CA LEU A 825 -3.28 -24.74 23.30
C LEU A 825 -4.39 -25.04 22.30
N ASN A 826 -4.07 -25.70 21.19
CA ASN A 826 -5.03 -26.31 20.28
C ASN A 826 -4.57 -27.72 19.87
N ASN A 827 -5.32 -28.74 20.24
CA ASN A 827 -5.06 -30.16 19.90
C ASN A 827 -6.08 -30.73 18.91
N GLY A 828 -7.01 -29.93 18.44
CA GLY A 828 -8.15 -30.33 17.60
C GLY A 828 -8.16 -29.65 16.25
N GLN A 829 -7.00 -29.57 15.56
CA GLN A 829 -6.91 -28.93 14.26
C GLN A 829 -8.02 -29.40 13.31
N LYS A 830 -8.72 -28.47 12.70
CA LYS A 830 -9.54 -28.64 11.51
C LYS A 830 -8.95 -27.84 10.35
N PHE A 831 -9.25 -28.24 9.13
CA PHE A 831 -8.83 -27.50 7.94
C PHE A 831 -9.33 -26.04 8.03
N ASP A 832 -8.46 -25.10 7.73
CA ASP A 832 -8.74 -23.66 7.77
C ASP A 832 -9.06 -23.09 9.16
N CYS A 833 -8.68 -23.78 10.26
CA CYS A 833 -8.79 -23.21 11.61
C CYS A 833 -7.78 -22.07 11.80
N TRP A 834 -8.20 -21.03 12.53
CA TRP A 834 -7.40 -19.83 12.74
C TRP A 834 -7.49 -19.35 14.18
N CYS A 835 -6.32 -19.15 14.81
CA CYS A 835 -6.17 -18.50 16.11
C CYS A 835 -5.29 -17.27 15.96
N CYS A 836 -5.84 -16.09 16.13
CA CYS A 836 -5.09 -14.84 16.14
C CYS A 836 -5.10 -14.26 17.55
N PHE A 837 -3.97 -13.71 18.03
CA PHE A 837 -3.82 -13.27 19.41
C PHE A 837 -2.71 -12.23 19.56
N ASP A 838 -2.80 -11.46 20.67
CA ASP A 838 -1.80 -10.46 21.07
C ASP A 838 -2.00 -10.02 22.51
N ASP A 839 -1.02 -9.29 23.07
CA ASP A 839 -1.08 -8.54 24.31
C ASP A 839 -1.49 -9.41 25.51
N PHE A 840 -0.65 -10.39 25.88
CA PHE A 840 -0.78 -11.07 27.17
C PHE A 840 -0.54 -10.08 28.28
N ARG A 841 -1.43 -10.10 29.30
CA ARG A 841 -1.29 -9.32 30.54
C ARG A 841 -1.43 -10.20 31.75
N LEU A 842 -0.66 -9.89 32.78
CA LEU A 842 -0.64 -10.60 34.06
C LEU A 842 -0.99 -9.63 35.17
N TYR A 843 -2.01 -9.96 35.95
CA TYR A 843 -2.40 -9.19 37.14
C TYR A 843 -2.27 -10.03 38.41
N TYR A 844 -1.95 -9.37 39.52
CA TYR A 844 -1.87 -9.98 40.84
C TYR A 844 -2.74 -9.20 41.80
N GLU A 845 -3.56 -9.92 42.57
CA GLU A 845 -4.39 -9.39 43.66
C GLU A 845 -3.86 -9.90 45.02
N ALA A 846 -3.78 -8.99 46.02
CA ALA A 846 -3.49 -9.41 47.37
C ALA A 846 -4.62 -10.28 47.92
N PRO A 847 -4.30 -11.33 48.71
CA PRO A 847 -5.35 -12.04 49.45
C PRO A 847 -6.04 -11.08 50.41
N GLU A 848 -7.40 -11.22 50.54
CA GLU A 848 -8.17 -10.41 51.50
C GLU A 848 -7.58 -10.56 52.92
N LYS A 849 -7.38 -9.43 53.63
CA LYS A 849 -6.92 -9.45 55.04
C LYS A 849 -7.95 -10.16 55.91
N GLY A 850 -7.69 -11.41 56.20
CA GLY A 850 -8.58 -12.27 56.97
C GLY A 850 -8.52 -13.73 56.52
N ASP A 851 -8.13 -13.94 55.30
CA ASP A 851 -7.81 -15.27 54.79
C ASP A 851 -6.34 -15.57 55.04
N ASP A 852 -6.01 -15.95 56.29
CA ASP A 852 -4.72 -16.56 56.56
C ASP A 852 -4.62 -17.80 55.68
N VAL A 853 -3.70 -17.83 54.74
CA VAL A 853 -3.46 -18.97 53.81
C VAL A 853 -3.19 -20.25 54.64
N ALA A 854 -2.73 -20.11 55.85
CA ALA A 854 -2.60 -21.20 56.82
C ALA A 854 -3.97 -21.73 57.30
N GLU A 855 -5.05 -20.92 57.34
CA GLU A 855 -6.39 -21.33 57.72
C GLU A 855 -7.17 -21.93 56.55
N VAL A 856 -6.95 -21.47 55.31
CA VAL A 856 -7.55 -22.08 54.08
C VAL A 856 -6.87 -23.41 53.72
N LEU A 857 -5.57 -23.59 54.03
CA LEU A 857 -4.90 -24.88 53.89
C LEU A 857 -5.27 -25.84 55.04
N ALA A 858 -5.86 -25.33 56.15
CA ALA A 858 -6.34 -26.13 57.30
C ALA A 858 -7.85 -26.47 57.18
N GLN A 859 -8.57 -25.99 56.19
CA GLN A 859 -9.86 -26.61 55.85
C GLN A 859 -9.57 -28.00 55.30
N GLU A 860 -9.63 -29.00 56.22
CA GLU A 860 -9.63 -30.42 55.88
C GLU A 860 -10.62 -30.58 54.72
N SER A 861 -10.14 -30.99 53.55
CA SER A 861 -10.98 -31.30 52.42
C SER A 861 -12.11 -32.23 52.84
N ARG A 862 -13.33 -31.81 52.74
CA ARG A 862 -14.49 -32.57 53.19
C ARG A 862 -15.06 -33.40 52.04
N ALA A 863 -15.55 -34.55 52.34
CA ALA A 863 -15.95 -35.52 51.35
C ALA A 863 -17.32 -36.13 51.63
N ASP A 864 -18.11 -36.34 50.57
CA ASP A 864 -19.25 -37.24 50.55
C ASP A 864 -18.82 -38.61 50.04
N VAL A 865 -19.25 -39.68 50.74
CA VAL A 865 -18.92 -41.06 50.39
C VAL A 865 -20.17 -41.82 49.95
N TYR A 866 -20.07 -42.44 48.80
CA TYR A 866 -21.16 -43.26 48.23
C TYR A 866 -20.68 -44.69 47.94
N THR A 867 -21.64 -45.63 47.92
CA THR A 867 -21.40 -46.93 47.32
C THR A 867 -21.29 -46.79 45.80
N ILE A 868 -20.80 -47.84 45.13
CA ILE A 868 -20.74 -47.85 43.65
C ILE A 868 -22.12 -47.80 42.99
N ASP A 869 -23.18 -48.14 43.73
CA ASP A 869 -24.58 -48.08 43.30
C ASP A 869 -25.25 -46.72 43.59
N GLY A 870 -24.47 -45.70 44.05
CA GLY A 870 -24.90 -44.33 44.27
C GLY A 870 -25.61 -44.04 45.60
N VAL A 871 -25.55 -44.95 46.58
CA VAL A 871 -26.14 -44.74 47.91
C VAL A 871 -25.14 -43.97 48.79
N ARG A 872 -25.50 -42.82 49.28
CA ARG A 872 -24.67 -41.98 50.16
C ARG A 872 -24.53 -42.62 51.53
N LEU A 873 -23.31 -42.95 51.91
CA LEU A 873 -22.93 -43.57 53.22
C LEU A 873 -22.50 -42.54 54.23
N LYS A 874 -21.79 -41.52 53.82
CA LYS A 874 -21.37 -40.42 54.69
C LYS A 874 -21.50 -39.11 53.95
N ALA A 875 -21.75 -38.04 54.65
CA ALA A 875 -21.83 -36.69 54.11
C ALA A 875 -20.95 -35.75 54.92
N ASP A 876 -20.23 -34.84 54.19
CA ASP A 876 -19.48 -33.76 54.77
C ASP A 876 -18.52 -34.24 55.89
N VAL A 877 -17.71 -35.27 55.65
CA VAL A 877 -16.70 -35.77 56.55
C VAL A 877 -15.30 -35.37 56.06
N PRO A 878 -14.28 -35.20 56.96
CA PRO A 878 -12.91 -34.96 56.55
C PRO A 878 -12.45 -36.02 55.54
N GLU A 879 -11.80 -35.63 54.45
CA GLU A 879 -11.43 -36.54 53.34
C GLU A 879 -10.47 -37.62 53.87
N GLY A 880 -9.59 -37.34 54.83
CA GLY A 880 -8.71 -38.29 55.51
C GLY A 880 -9.47 -39.37 56.28
N GLU A 881 -10.70 -39.06 56.76
CA GLU A 881 -11.58 -39.96 57.51
C GLU A 881 -12.72 -40.55 56.71
N ALA A 882 -12.77 -40.27 55.40
CA ALA A 882 -13.88 -40.63 54.50
C ALA A 882 -14.22 -42.14 54.53
N LEU A 883 -13.22 -42.98 54.56
CA LEU A 883 -13.35 -44.43 54.57
C LEU A 883 -13.35 -45.06 55.94
N ASP A 884 -13.21 -44.32 57.04
CA ASP A 884 -13.13 -44.88 58.40
C ASP A 884 -14.48 -45.53 58.80
N GLY A 885 -14.38 -46.66 59.49
CA GLY A 885 -15.56 -47.41 59.88
C GLY A 885 -16.31 -48.14 58.78
N LEU A 886 -15.96 -47.96 57.53
CA LEU A 886 -16.57 -48.70 56.43
C LEU A 886 -15.87 -50.07 56.26
N ARG A 887 -16.60 -51.04 55.71
CA ARG A 887 -16.07 -52.41 55.41
C ARG A 887 -15.15 -52.32 54.22
N LYS A 888 -14.28 -53.38 54.05
CA LYS A 888 -13.51 -53.53 52.79
C LYS A 888 -14.43 -53.51 51.57
N GLY A 889 -14.12 -52.69 50.59
CA GLY A 889 -14.99 -52.51 49.42
C GLY A 889 -14.58 -51.33 48.55
N THR A 890 -15.35 -51.08 47.50
CA THR A 890 -15.15 -49.97 46.58
C THR A 890 -16.18 -48.91 46.84
N TYR A 891 -15.73 -47.66 46.97
CA TYR A 891 -16.53 -46.48 47.29
C TYR A 891 -16.27 -45.34 46.28
N ILE A 892 -17.18 -44.41 46.18
CA ILE A 892 -17.00 -43.14 45.46
C ILE A 892 -16.91 -42.03 46.49
N VAL A 893 -15.74 -41.36 46.52
CA VAL A 893 -15.41 -40.26 47.43
C VAL A 893 -15.16 -39.05 46.55
N ASN A 894 -15.93 -37.97 46.68
CA ASN A 894 -15.83 -36.76 45.83
C ASN A 894 -15.75 -37.07 44.34
N GLY A 895 -16.63 -38.00 43.86
CA GLY A 895 -16.65 -38.41 42.44
C GLY A 895 -15.51 -39.35 42.01
N LYS A 896 -14.53 -39.66 42.87
CA LYS A 896 -13.42 -40.58 42.58
C LYS A 896 -13.70 -41.98 43.13
N LYS A 897 -13.40 -43.00 42.36
CA LYS A 897 -13.51 -44.41 42.80
C LYS A 897 -12.29 -44.77 43.63
N ILE A 898 -12.51 -45.10 44.92
CA ILE A 898 -11.47 -45.51 45.87
C ILE A 898 -11.78 -46.92 46.38
N VAL A 899 -10.74 -47.78 46.48
CA VAL A 899 -10.79 -49.13 47.02
C VAL A 899 -10.25 -49.08 48.44
N LYS A 900 -11.08 -49.52 49.43
CA LYS A 900 -10.64 -49.75 50.80
C LYS A 900 -10.26 -51.23 50.97
N ASP A 901 -8.97 -51.50 51.27
CA ASP A 901 -8.42 -52.85 51.45
C ASP A 901 -8.80 -53.49 52.77
#